data_5eeb74c86bdf33cf2b515e174dfe36e7
#
_entry.id   5eeb74c86bdf33cf2b515e174dfe36e7
#
_cell.length_a   1.000
_cell.length_b   1.000
_cell.length_c   1.000
_cell.angle_alpha   90.00
_cell.angle_beta   90.00
_cell.angle_gamma   90.00
#
_symmetry.space_group_name_H-M   'P 1'
#
loop_
_entity.id
_entity.type
_entity.pdbx_description
1 polymer ?
#
loop_
_entity_poly.entity_id
_entity_poly.type
_entity_poly.pdbx_seq_one_letter_code
_entity_poly.pdbx_strand_id
1 'polypeptide(L)'
;MDNAYTYDAVSNVLSVANGAALPQSGKAGGQMSHSYTYDALYRLTSATGTYTGADSKTASYTLAMGYDNMHRITSKSQHLTQGNLQFDGTLNVGYDLTYTYGQEDGKKFQLDNVSDVNYRTEATPDESRKTRNSHAYEYDANGNLVYVNTGRTKKDGTTDEKAHERKLKWDEENRLLASDDDGFVTNYWYDADGERTVKTSGESEQVYVNSEFAGGRTNTARFSLYVSPYLVANQGGRYTKHIYIGSQRIVSKIGDFASYGADPRRIAYAGSEADAVNVDYDVKYSQQLQAIKENYATFGVPYNGMDNDDYVDGEGFCCDDGTIEASIAQANAPEDNFQEGDAYENLQFYYHPDHLGSSSYITNLDGEVVQHIEYVPFGEVFIEERNNIWNTPYLFNAKEFDEETGLYYYGARYYDPRLSVWISTDPLEEDYPNLSAYCFVANNPIFFIDYDGKSIKGAIVAAKYVRRAYKIFKKTGRLAIKELKQAGLDEISDIAGDLYTIFDGKSSFVDKIKAGVDLVVGTDFNNNAEKGRKLLNSSNSKIKPNDGNAKPHGGKKHNEKIDNMINILKKDKDVTNIRKNQKQVDVDGNIVGNNRPDIQFDKQGKHTNIEYDTRSSSLRHHKNIVQKNDPNSRNKFYKIK
;
A
#
# COMPACT_ATOMS: atom_id res chain seq x y z
N MET A 1 -9.90 11.66 17.11
CA MET A 1 -10.18 12.30 15.80
C MET A 1 -11.69 12.52 15.73
N ASP A 2 -12.13 13.73 15.36
CA ASP A 2 -13.56 14.12 15.27
C ASP A 2 -13.73 14.97 14.01
N ASN A 3 -13.72 14.31 12.84
CA ASN A 3 -13.69 14.96 11.54
C ASN A 3 -15.12 15.25 11.05
N ALA A 4 -15.40 16.53 10.75
CA ALA A 4 -16.61 17.00 10.09
C ALA A 4 -16.29 17.46 8.66
N TYR A 5 -17.13 17.07 7.70
CA TYR A 5 -16.96 17.37 6.28
C TYR A 5 -18.12 18.18 5.74
N THR A 6 -17.82 19.10 4.83
CA THR A 6 -18.82 19.78 4.00
C THR A 6 -18.57 19.51 2.53
N TYR A 7 -19.63 19.49 1.73
CA TYR A 7 -19.57 19.09 0.32
C TYR A 7 -20.35 20.08 -0.56
N ASP A 8 -19.93 20.19 -1.82
CA ASP A 8 -20.71 20.84 -2.84
C ASP A 8 -21.84 19.93 -3.39
N ALA A 9 -22.62 20.45 -4.35
CA ALA A 9 -23.75 19.72 -4.93
C ALA A 9 -23.35 18.48 -5.75
N VAL A 10 -22.08 18.36 -6.17
CA VAL A 10 -21.52 17.22 -6.92
C VAL A 10 -20.65 16.33 -6.05
N SER A 11 -20.61 16.60 -4.74
CA SER A 11 -19.91 15.83 -3.71
C SER A 11 -18.39 16.06 -3.64
N ASN A 12 -17.83 17.13 -4.20
CA ASN A 12 -16.49 17.53 -3.85
C ASN A 12 -16.44 17.98 -2.38
N VAL A 13 -15.40 17.64 -1.67
CA VAL A 13 -15.17 18.09 -0.29
C VAL A 13 -14.84 19.58 -0.30
N LEU A 14 -15.64 20.41 0.36
CA LEU A 14 -15.38 21.85 0.50
C LEU A 14 -14.58 22.17 1.76
N SER A 15 -14.77 21.40 2.82
CA SER A 15 -13.98 21.57 4.04
C SER A 15 -13.91 20.28 4.85
N VAL A 16 -12.85 20.19 5.64
CA VAL A 16 -12.64 19.18 6.70
C VAL A 16 -12.25 19.91 7.96
N ALA A 17 -12.87 19.60 9.09
CA ALA A 17 -12.48 20.13 10.38
C ALA A 17 -12.43 19.02 11.42
N ASN A 18 -11.33 18.91 12.15
CA ASN A 18 -11.18 18.04 13.31
C ASN A 18 -11.47 18.85 14.58
N GLY A 19 -12.61 18.57 15.21
CA GLY A 19 -13.08 19.23 16.43
C GLY A 19 -12.65 18.55 17.72
N ALA A 20 -11.71 17.62 17.69
CA ALA A 20 -11.20 16.94 18.87
C ALA A 20 -10.64 17.93 19.92
N ALA A 21 -10.70 17.57 21.19
CA ALA A 21 -10.11 18.37 22.25
C ALA A 21 -8.60 18.51 22.05
N LEU A 22 -8.05 19.67 22.45
CA LEU A 22 -6.60 19.88 22.43
C LEU A 22 -5.91 18.86 23.36
N PRO A 23 -4.77 18.30 22.94
CA PRO A 23 -4.01 17.38 23.79
C PRO A 23 -3.41 18.10 25.00
N GLN A 24 -3.01 17.31 25.99
CA GLN A 24 -2.28 17.83 27.14
C GLN A 24 -0.88 18.30 26.71
N SER A 25 -0.26 19.18 27.54
CA SER A 25 1.11 19.64 27.33
C SER A 25 2.08 18.48 27.06
N GLY A 26 2.94 18.64 26.05
CA GLY A 26 3.92 17.65 25.65
C GLY A 26 3.36 16.46 24.84
N LYS A 27 2.05 16.41 24.56
CA LYS A 27 1.43 15.35 23.75
C LYS A 27 1.18 15.83 22.32
N ALA A 28 1.33 14.91 21.37
CA ALA A 28 1.06 15.15 19.96
C ALA A 28 -0.45 15.13 19.64
N GLY A 29 -0.82 15.80 18.55
CA GLY A 29 -2.19 15.93 18.08
C GLY A 29 -2.76 17.34 18.26
N GLY A 30 -3.95 17.59 17.74
CA GLY A 30 -4.59 18.90 17.84
C GLY A 30 -5.83 19.03 16.98
N GLN A 31 -6.32 20.26 16.89
CA GLN A 31 -7.41 20.66 16.01
C GLN A 31 -6.86 21.07 14.66
N MET A 32 -7.55 20.69 13.61
CA MET A 32 -7.17 20.96 12.25
C MET A 32 -8.40 21.38 11.44
N SER A 33 -8.22 22.29 10.50
CA SER A 33 -9.23 22.60 9.50
C SER A 33 -8.61 22.81 8.13
N HIS A 34 -9.31 22.36 7.09
CA HIS A 34 -8.97 22.60 5.70
C HIS A 34 -10.18 23.13 4.94
N SER A 35 -9.94 23.99 3.95
CA SER A 35 -10.95 24.46 3.00
C SER A 35 -10.43 24.36 1.59
N TYR A 36 -11.30 24.02 0.64
CA TYR A 36 -10.94 23.69 -0.73
C TYR A 36 -11.85 24.40 -1.73
N THR A 37 -11.28 24.79 -2.87
CA THR A 37 -12.04 25.32 -4.02
C THR A 37 -11.64 24.58 -5.29
N TYR A 38 -12.57 24.52 -6.24
CA TYR A 38 -12.42 23.77 -7.48
C TYR A 38 -12.84 24.62 -8.67
N ASP A 39 -12.29 24.29 -9.84
CA ASP A 39 -12.75 24.88 -11.10
C ASP A 39 -13.96 24.11 -11.68
N ALA A 40 -14.43 24.55 -12.85
CA ALA A 40 -15.57 23.94 -13.54
C ALA A 40 -15.31 22.49 -14.01
N LEU A 41 -14.05 22.06 -14.04
CA LEU A 41 -13.62 20.68 -14.36
C LEU A 41 -13.35 19.86 -13.11
N TYR A 42 -13.71 20.38 -11.93
CA TYR A 42 -13.50 19.77 -10.61
C TYR A 42 -12.04 19.58 -10.20
N ARG A 43 -11.10 20.32 -10.83
CA ARG A 43 -9.69 20.34 -10.42
C ARG A 43 -9.54 21.27 -9.22
N LEU A 44 -8.69 20.89 -8.27
CA LEU A 44 -8.42 21.69 -7.07
C LEU A 44 -7.68 22.98 -7.44
N THR A 45 -8.29 24.13 -7.22
CA THR A 45 -7.67 25.44 -7.53
C THR A 45 -7.05 26.13 -6.33
N SER A 46 -7.60 25.93 -5.14
CA SER A 46 -6.97 26.42 -3.92
C SER A 46 -7.29 25.57 -2.70
N ALA A 47 -6.41 25.63 -1.73
CA ALA A 47 -6.65 25.09 -0.40
C ALA A 47 -6.02 25.98 0.66
N THR A 48 -6.64 25.99 1.84
CA THR A 48 -6.09 26.60 3.04
C THR A 48 -6.23 25.60 4.19
N GLY A 49 -5.29 25.64 5.12
CA GLY A 49 -5.39 24.83 6.33
C GLY A 49 -4.85 25.56 7.55
N THR A 50 -5.39 25.20 8.70
CA THR A 50 -4.93 25.67 10.01
C THR A 50 -4.80 24.49 10.96
N TYR A 51 -3.86 24.62 11.88
CA TYR A 51 -3.61 23.65 12.95
C TYR A 51 -3.38 24.37 14.26
N THR A 52 -3.92 23.80 15.34
CA THR A 52 -3.68 24.24 16.72
C THR A 52 -3.43 23.00 17.60
N GLY A 53 -2.23 22.89 18.15
CA GLY A 53 -1.82 21.83 19.06
C GLY A 53 -1.67 22.28 20.51
N ALA A 54 -1.14 21.41 21.35
CA ALA A 54 -0.72 21.75 22.70
C ALA A 54 0.42 22.78 22.69
N ASP A 55 0.68 23.39 23.83
CA ASP A 55 1.86 24.27 24.08
C ASP A 55 1.98 25.42 23.07
N SER A 56 0.85 25.99 22.67
CA SER A 56 0.78 27.08 21.68
C SER A 56 1.36 26.72 20.31
N LYS A 57 1.42 25.44 19.96
CA LYS A 57 1.77 24.98 18.62
C LYS A 57 0.69 25.38 17.63
N THR A 58 1.10 26.03 16.56
CA THR A 58 0.20 26.48 15.48
C THR A 58 0.84 26.26 14.13
N ALA A 59 0.00 26.06 13.13
CA ALA A 59 0.44 26.13 11.74
C ALA A 59 -0.69 26.57 10.82
N SER A 60 -0.33 27.13 9.69
CA SER A 60 -1.27 27.45 8.61
C SER A 60 -0.59 27.30 7.25
N TYR A 61 -1.36 26.92 6.25
CA TYR A 61 -0.88 26.92 4.88
C TYR A 61 -1.90 27.53 3.92
N THR A 62 -1.37 27.98 2.78
CA THR A 62 -2.16 28.32 1.58
C THR A 62 -1.57 27.58 0.40
N LEU A 63 -2.42 27.06 -0.46
CA LEU A 63 -2.09 26.43 -1.73
C LEU A 63 -2.92 27.06 -2.83
N ALA A 64 -2.28 27.40 -3.96
CA ALA A 64 -2.96 27.82 -5.18
C ALA A 64 -2.41 27.03 -6.37
N MET A 65 -3.32 26.57 -7.25
CA MET A 65 -3.00 25.75 -8.41
C MET A 65 -3.54 26.39 -9.68
N GLY A 66 -2.72 26.43 -10.73
CA GLY A 66 -3.13 26.85 -12.06
C GLY A 66 -3.03 25.69 -13.04
N TYR A 67 -3.94 25.65 -14.02
CA TYR A 67 -4.03 24.58 -15.01
C TYR A 67 -4.32 25.14 -16.39
N ASP A 68 -3.87 24.43 -17.40
CA ASP A 68 -4.27 24.71 -18.78
C ASP A 68 -5.41 23.81 -19.27
N ASN A 69 -5.76 23.97 -20.54
CA ASN A 69 -6.85 23.20 -21.17
C ASN A 69 -6.49 21.73 -21.44
N MET A 70 -5.23 21.35 -21.29
CA MET A 70 -4.75 19.97 -21.42
C MET A 70 -4.62 19.28 -20.06
N HIS A 71 -5.20 19.86 -19.01
CA HIS A 71 -5.10 19.40 -17.62
C HIS A 71 -3.67 19.37 -17.06
N ARG A 72 -2.72 20.09 -17.66
CA ARG A 72 -1.37 20.22 -17.12
C ARG A 72 -1.35 21.33 -16.08
N ILE A 73 -0.51 21.14 -15.05
CA ILE A 73 -0.29 22.16 -14.02
C ILE A 73 0.57 23.27 -14.63
N THR A 74 0.13 24.52 -14.59
CA THR A 74 0.91 25.67 -15.07
C THR A 74 1.58 26.44 -13.93
N SER A 75 0.99 26.37 -12.73
CA SER A 75 1.57 26.98 -11.53
C SER A 75 1.12 26.24 -10.27
N LYS A 76 2.00 26.21 -9.27
CA LYS A 76 1.71 25.77 -7.90
C LYS A 76 2.38 26.74 -6.94
N SER A 77 1.61 27.35 -6.04
CA SER A 77 2.11 28.24 -5.00
C SER A 77 1.69 27.70 -3.65
N GLN A 78 2.66 27.45 -2.77
CA GLN A 78 2.41 26.92 -1.43
C GLN A 78 3.22 27.69 -0.40
N HIS A 79 2.52 28.20 0.61
CA HIS A 79 3.14 28.96 1.70
C HIS A 79 2.67 28.38 3.03
N LEU A 80 3.61 28.13 3.93
CA LEU A 80 3.42 27.52 5.23
C LEU A 80 4.03 28.40 6.31
N THR A 81 3.28 28.63 7.38
CA THR A 81 3.77 29.24 8.61
C THR A 81 3.55 28.28 9.77
N GLN A 82 4.57 28.05 10.58
CA GLN A 82 4.50 27.22 11.77
C GLN A 82 5.00 28.01 12.97
N GLY A 83 4.32 27.87 14.11
CA GLY A 83 4.73 28.44 15.40
C GLY A 83 4.90 27.34 16.44
N ASN A 84 6.07 27.31 17.09
CA ASN A 84 6.43 26.40 18.19
C ASN A 84 6.29 24.90 17.85
N LEU A 85 6.30 24.52 16.58
CA LEU A 85 6.08 23.14 16.14
C LEU A 85 7.40 22.37 16.03
N GLN A 86 8.35 22.88 15.25
CA GLN A 86 9.66 22.25 15.05
C GLN A 86 10.72 22.77 16.06
N PHE A 87 10.57 24.01 16.50
CA PHE A 87 11.41 24.68 17.50
C PHE A 87 10.62 25.81 18.16
N ASP A 88 11.13 26.36 19.26
CA ASP A 88 10.53 27.52 19.91
C ASP A 88 10.73 28.77 19.03
N GLY A 89 9.66 29.16 18.34
CA GLY A 89 9.68 30.28 17.40
C GLY A 89 8.78 30.09 16.20
N THR A 90 8.93 30.96 15.20
CA THR A 90 8.14 30.94 13.97
C THR A 90 9.00 30.50 12.79
N LEU A 91 8.50 29.58 11.99
CA LEU A 91 9.08 29.16 10.73
C LEU A 91 8.14 29.54 9.58
N ASN A 92 8.68 30.21 8.55
CA ASN A 92 8.00 30.48 7.30
C ASN A 92 8.71 29.74 6.17
N VAL A 93 7.98 28.88 5.47
CA VAL A 93 8.46 28.10 4.32
C VAL A 93 7.49 28.29 3.18
N GLY A 94 7.98 28.47 1.97
CA GLY A 94 7.10 28.56 0.82
C GLY A 94 7.84 28.49 -0.48
N TYR A 95 7.06 28.25 -1.53
CA TYR A 95 7.55 28.25 -2.90
C TYR A 95 6.46 28.65 -3.88
N ASP A 96 6.91 29.19 -5.02
CA ASP A 96 6.11 29.49 -6.19
C ASP A 96 6.74 28.79 -7.39
N LEU A 97 6.06 27.76 -7.91
CA LEU A 97 6.48 26.97 -9.06
C LEU A 97 5.75 27.46 -10.32
N THR A 98 6.48 27.63 -11.41
CA THR A 98 5.93 27.88 -12.75
C THR A 98 6.43 26.79 -13.69
N TYR A 99 5.49 26.10 -14.34
CA TYR A 99 5.76 24.89 -15.14
C TYR A 99 5.81 25.23 -16.62
N THR A 100 6.84 24.75 -17.30
CA THR A 100 6.98 24.82 -18.76
C THR A 100 7.05 23.40 -19.30
N TYR A 101 6.39 23.16 -20.42
CA TYR A 101 6.28 21.84 -21.04
C TYR A 101 6.92 21.84 -22.42
N GLY A 102 7.36 20.66 -22.88
CA GLY A 102 7.88 20.43 -24.21
C GLY A 102 6.91 20.90 -25.29
N GLN A 103 7.46 21.41 -26.40
CA GLN A 103 6.68 21.92 -27.55
C GLN A 103 6.62 20.92 -28.69
N GLU A 104 7.54 19.95 -28.70
CA GLU A 104 7.63 18.93 -29.76
C GLU A 104 6.47 17.93 -29.66
N ASP A 105 6.11 17.35 -30.80
CA ASP A 105 5.12 16.27 -30.80
C ASP A 105 5.62 15.06 -30.01
N GLY A 106 4.74 14.50 -29.19
CA GLY A 106 5.06 13.44 -28.24
C GLY A 106 5.61 13.93 -26.90
N LYS A 107 6.06 15.19 -26.77
CA LYS A 107 6.64 15.74 -25.53
C LYS A 107 5.76 16.79 -24.84
N LYS A 108 4.55 17.04 -25.34
CA LYS A 108 3.67 18.11 -24.85
C LYS A 108 3.21 17.95 -23.40
N PHE A 109 3.31 16.76 -22.85
CA PHE A 109 2.98 16.45 -21.45
C PHE A 109 4.21 16.31 -20.55
N GLN A 110 5.43 16.25 -21.15
CA GLN A 110 6.68 16.18 -20.41
C GLN A 110 7.08 17.59 -19.94
N LEU A 111 7.55 17.69 -18.70
CA LEU A 111 8.12 18.92 -18.18
C LEU A 111 9.41 19.24 -18.94
N ASP A 112 9.56 20.48 -19.35
CA ASP A 112 10.80 21.02 -19.91
C ASP A 112 11.58 21.75 -18.82
N ASN A 113 10.89 22.65 -18.11
CA ASN A 113 11.47 23.40 -17.02
C ASN A 113 10.44 23.75 -15.94
N VAL A 114 10.88 23.82 -14.69
CA VAL A 114 10.11 24.40 -13.58
C VAL A 114 10.94 25.51 -12.93
N SER A 115 10.44 26.75 -13.00
CA SER A 115 10.98 27.85 -12.19
C SER A 115 10.48 27.72 -10.76
N ASP A 116 11.38 27.72 -9.79
CA ASP A 116 11.11 27.54 -8.36
C ASP A 116 11.66 28.74 -7.57
N VAL A 117 10.75 29.60 -7.13
CA VAL A 117 11.08 30.70 -6.23
C VAL A 117 10.68 30.29 -4.83
N ASN A 118 11.65 30.03 -3.96
CA ASN A 118 11.37 29.48 -2.62
C ASN A 118 12.08 30.23 -1.51
N TYR A 119 11.62 30.02 -0.28
CA TYR A 119 12.22 30.55 0.93
C TYR A 119 12.01 29.63 2.13
N ARG A 120 12.93 29.74 3.09
CA ARG A 120 12.82 29.18 4.44
C ARG A 120 13.43 30.20 5.41
N THR A 121 12.64 30.74 6.33
CA THR A 121 13.08 31.80 7.21
C THR A 121 12.24 31.88 8.48
N GLU A 122 12.85 32.36 9.57
CA GLU A 122 12.18 32.72 10.82
C GLU A 122 11.64 34.15 10.80
N ALA A 123 11.96 34.94 9.78
CA ALA A 123 11.48 36.30 9.59
C ALA A 123 10.40 36.36 8.53
N THR A 124 9.67 37.46 8.42
CA THR A 124 8.77 37.71 7.31
C THR A 124 9.54 37.62 5.99
N PRO A 125 9.09 36.81 5.03
CA PRO A 125 9.76 36.64 3.74
C PRO A 125 9.77 37.94 2.95
N ASP A 126 10.93 38.28 2.40
CA ASP A 126 11.12 39.36 1.43
C ASP A 126 12.00 38.88 0.27
N GLU A 127 12.21 39.71 -0.75
CA GLU A 127 12.98 39.32 -1.94
C GLU A 127 14.43 38.90 -1.62
N SER A 128 15.03 39.45 -0.56
CA SER A 128 16.41 39.13 -0.14
C SER A 128 16.52 37.73 0.49
N ARG A 129 15.39 37.13 0.85
CA ARG A 129 15.31 35.83 1.51
C ARG A 129 14.90 34.71 0.57
N LYS A 130 14.49 35.06 -0.64
CA LYS A 130 14.09 34.09 -1.66
C LYS A 130 15.30 33.50 -2.39
N THR A 131 15.21 32.22 -2.66
CA THR A 131 16.12 31.48 -3.54
C THR A 131 15.39 31.24 -4.85
N ARG A 132 16.12 31.35 -5.97
CA ARG A 132 15.57 31.14 -7.31
C ARG A 132 16.28 29.97 -7.95
N ASN A 133 15.55 28.90 -8.21
CA ASN A 133 16.03 27.73 -8.91
C ASN A 133 15.31 27.59 -10.25
N SER A 134 15.95 26.91 -11.17
CA SER A 134 15.39 26.50 -12.45
C SER A 134 15.71 25.03 -12.61
N HIS A 135 14.70 24.18 -12.69
CA HIS A 135 14.84 22.74 -12.85
C HIS A 135 14.56 22.35 -14.28
N ALA A 136 15.57 21.87 -15.00
CA ALA A 136 15.42 21.33 -16.34
C ALA A 136 15.23 19.81 -16.28
N TYR A 137 14.36 19.26 -17.11
CA TYR A 137 13.93 17.86 -17.08
C TYR A 137 14.23 17.17 -18.42
N GLU A 138 14.76 15.94 -18.36
CA GLU A 138 14.95 15.10 -19.54
C GLU A 138 14.26 13.75 -19.35
N TYR A 139 13.72 13.21 -20.42
CA TYR A 139 12.97 11.96 -20.42
C TYR A 139 13.54 10.99 -21.44
N ASP A 140 13.42 9.69 -21.16
CA ASP A 140 13.74 8.64 -22.13
C ASP A 140 12.67 8.51 -23.23
N ALA A 141 12.87 7.59 -24.16
CA ALA A 141 11.93 7.33 -25.25
C ALA A 141 10.57 6.77 -24.79
N ASN A 142 10.50 6.18 -23.60
CA ASN A 142 9.27 5.66 -23.00
C ASN A 142 8.54 6.73 -22.17
N GLY A 143 9.13 7.92 -22.03
CA GLY A 143 8.57 9.01 -21.23
C GLY A 143 8.88 8.92 -19.74
N ASN A 144 9.85 8.12 -19.32
CA ASN A 144 10.31 8.12 -17.95
C ASN A 144 11.30 9.27 -17.71
N LEU A 145 11.20 9.95 -16.59
CA LEU A 145 12.14 10.98 -16.19
C LEU A 145 13.52 10.35 -15.92
N VAL A 146 14.56 10.81 -16.63
CA VAL A 146 15.93 10.27 -16.47
C VAL A 146 16.90 11.26 -15.87
N TYR A 147 16.63 12.56 -15.99
CA TYR A 147 17.53 13.58 -15.49
C TYR A 147 16.81 14.84 -15.05
N VAL A 148 17.24 15.40 -13.93
CA VAL A 148 16.86 16.73 -13.45
C VAL A 148 18.12 17.52 -13.16
N ASN A 149 18.29 18.66 -13.83
CA ASN A 149 19.34 19.61 -13.52
C ASN A 149 18.77 20.86 -12.87
N THR A 150 19.24 21.20 -11.70
CA THR A 150 18.85 22.40 -10.96
C THR A 150 19.91 23.49 -11.07
N GLY A 151 19.61 24.52 -11.84
CA GLY A 151 20.35 25.78 -11.80
C GLY A 151 19.85 26.66 -10.66
N ARG A 152 20.75 27.36 -9.99
CA ARG A 152 20.43 28.26 -8.88
C ARG A 152 21.03 29.64 -9.07
N THR A 153 20.20 30.67 -9.04
CA THR A 153 20.66 32.06 -9.02
C THR A 153 20.95 32.47 -7.57
N LYS A 154 22.20 32.80 -7.30
CA LYS A 154 22.67 33.28 -6.00
C LYS A 154 22.27 34.74 -5.76
N LYS A 155 22.34 35.19 -4.51
CA LYS A 155 21.98 36.57 -4.11
C LYS A 155 22.83 37.66 -4.78
N ASP A 156 24.05 37.33 -5.17
CA ASP A 156 24.97 38.24 -5.90
C ASP A 156 24.67 38.31 -7.41
N GLY A 157 23.65 37.59 -7.88
CA GLY A 157 23.23 37.52 -9.27
C GLY A 157 24.03 36.52 -10.10
N THR A 158 25.01 35.82 -9.53
CA THR A 158 25.70 34.74 -10.23
C THR A 158 24.81 33.48 -10.27
N THR A 159 24.89 32.73 -11.36
CA THR A 159 24.15 31.47 -11.53
C THR A 159 25.09 30.28 -11.35
N ASP A 160 24.69 29.38 -10.50
CA ASP A 160 25.25 28.04 -10.42
C ASP A 160 24.38 27.14 -11.31
N GLU A 161 24.91 26.74 -12.45
CA GLU A 161 24.14 26.02 -13.47
C GLU A 161 23.86 24.56 -13.10
N LYS A 162 24.58 24.02 -12.10
CA LYS A 162 24.47 22.66 -11.59
C LYS A 162 24.50 22.64 -10.06
N ALA A 163 23.57 23.33 -9.45
CA ALA A 163 23.48 23.39 -7.99
C ALA A 163 22.98 22.09 -7.37
N HIS A 164 22.31 21.25 -8.15
CA HIS A 164 21.83 19.94 -7.77
C HIS A 164 21.49 19.12 -9.02
N GLU A 165 21.89 17.87 -9.07
CA GLU A 165 21.58 16.94 -10.16
C GLU A 165 20.91 15.69 -9.60
N ARG A 166 19.83 15.26 -10.27
CA ARG A 166 19.21 13.96 -10.04
C ARG A 166 19.25 13.14 -11.32
N LYS A 167 19.68 11.89 -11.24
CA LYS A 167 19.67 10.94 -12.34
C LYS A 167 18.85 9.72 -11.97
N LEU A 168 18.08 9.19 -12.93
CA LEU A 168 17.22 8.04 -12.72
C LEU A 168 17.48 7.00 -13.79
N LYS A 169 17.45 5.74 -13.41
CA LYS A 169 17.64 4.59 -14.30
C LYS A 169 16.42 3.70 -14.25
N TRP A 170 15.90 3.35 -15.41
CA TRP A 170 14.71 2.54 -15.58
C TRP A 170 15.02 1.25 -16.32
N ASP A 171 14.16 0.22 -16.17
CA ASP A 171 14.18 -0.97 -16.99
C ASP A 171 13.19 -0.87 -18.16
N GLU A 172 13.13 -1.93 -18.98
CA GLU A 172 12.29 -2.02 -20.16
C GLU A 172 10.78 -2.06 -19.83
N GLU A 173 10.41 -2.35 -18.56
CA GLU A 173 9.04 -2.37 -18.06
C GLU A 173 8.65 -1.06 -17.35
N ASN A 174 9.50 -0.01 -17.49
CA ASN A 174 9.34 1.31 -16.89
C ASN A 174 9.33 1.27 -15.33
N ARG A 175 10.09 0.34 -14.74
CA ARG A 175 10.32 0.30 -13.29
C ARG A 175 11.62 1.03 -12.95
N LEU A 176 11.61 1.85 -11.91
CA LEU A 176 12.77 2.60 -11.46
C LEU A 176 13.80 1.67 -10.81
N LEU A 177 14.95 1.48 -11.43
CA LEU A 177 16.03 0.63 -10.92
C LEU A 177 16.96 1.35 -9.95
N ALA A 178 17.19 2.64 -10.18
CA ALA A 178 18.05 3.44 -9.30
C ALA A 178 17.79 4.94 -9.46
N SER A 179 18.11 5.69 -8.40
CA SER A 179 18.16 7.16 -8.37
C SER A 179 19.50 7.61 -7.78
N ASP A 180 20.14 8.60 -8.39
CA ASP A 180 21.31 9.30 -7.87
C ASP A 180 20.92 10.76 -7.58
N ASP A 181 21.06 11.20 -6.35
CA ASP A 181 20.89 12.57 -5.90
C ASP A 181 22.23 13.12 -5.40
N ASP A 182 22.99 13.79 -6.28
CA ASP A 182 24.31 14.34 -6.00
C ASP A 182 25.28 13.34 -5.33
N GLY A 183 25.27 12.08 -5.74
CA GLY A 183 26.12 11.01 -5.23
C GLY A 183 25.47 10.15 -4.13
N PHE A 184 24.25 10.48 -3.71
CA PHE A 184 23.45 9.60 -2.86
C PHE A 184 22.63 8.66 -3.73
N VAL A 185 23.02 7.38 -3.78
CA VAL A 185 22.44 6.41 -4.71
C VAL A 185 21.45 5.50 -3.98
N THR A 186 20.23 5.42 -4.48
CA THR A 186 19.19 4.48 -4.05
C THR A 186 18.97 3.45 -5.15
N ASN A 187 18.87 2.18 -4.80
CA ASN A 187 18.67 1.07 -5.73
C ASN A 187 17.41 0.30 -5.38
N TYR A 188 16.72 -0.22 -6.39
CA TYR A 188 15.46 -0.94 -6.29
C TYR A 188 15.49 -2.25 -7.06
N TRP A 189 14.86 -3.29 -6.51
CA TRP A 189 14.65 -4.58 -7.16
C TRP A 189 13.18 -4.94 -7.12
N TYR A 190 12.74 -5.64 -8.14
CA TYR A 190 11.36 -6.04 -8.32
C TYR A 190 11.28 -7.55 -8.57
N ASP A 191 10.14 -8.15 -8.22
CA ASP A 191 9.82 -9.51 -8.62
C ASP A 191 9.21 -9.57 -10.03
N ALA A 192 8.82 -10.80 -10.44
CA ALA A 192 8.22 -11.02 -11.75
C ALA A 192 6.82 -10.38 -11.90
N ASP A 193 6.13 -10.08 -10.81
CA ASP A 193 4.83 -9.42 -10.81
C ASP A 193 4.97 -7.88 -10.79
N GLY A 194 6.22 -7.37 -10.69
CA GLY A 194 6.54 -5.95 -10.66
C GLY A 194 6.47 -5.32 -9.27
N GLU A 195 6.33 -6.12 -8.21
CA GLU A 195 6.34 -5.62 -6.84
C GLU A 195 7.78 -5.41 -6.34
N ARG A 196 8.02 -4.32 -5.64
CA ARG A 196 9.36 -4.00 -5.10
C ARG A 196 9.74 -4.98 -3.98
N THR A 197 10.85 -5.67 -4.16
CA THR A 197 11.34 -6.68 -3.22
C THR A 197 12.46 -6.18 -2.33
N VAL A 198 13.32 -5.31 -2.84
CA VAL A 198 14.45 -4.76 -2.10
C VAL A 198 14.62 -3.28 -2.44
N LYS A 199 14.98 -2.49 -1.44
CA LYS A 199 15.50 -1.13 -1.57
C LYS A 199 16.81 -1.04 -0.79
N THR A 200 17.85 -0.47 -1.41
CA THR A 200 19.08 -0.09 -0.71
C THR A 200 19.40 1.37 -0.98
N SER A 201 20.02 2.03 -0.03
CA SER A 201 20.47 3.41 -0.23
C SER A 201 21.77 3.69 0.54
N GLY A 202 22.54 4.64 0.05
CA GLY A 202 23.76 5.04 0.71
C GLY A 202 24.52 6.16 0.01
N GLU A 203 25.43 6.76 0.76
CA GLU A 203 26.31 7.83 0.29
C GLU A 203 27.64 7.24 -0.19
N SER A 204 28.20 7.87 -1.23
CA SER A 204 29.59 7.68 -1.62
C SER A 204 30.40 8.83 -1.07
N GLU A 205 31.06 8.62 0.06
CA GLU A 205 32.02 9.57 0.59
C GLU A 205 33.27 9.62 -0.31
N GLN A 206 33.61 10.82 -0.77
CA GLN A 206 34.85 11.07 -1.51
C GLN A 206 35.75 11.94 -0.64
N VAL A 207 36.96 11.45 -0.38
CA VAL A 207 37.97 12.19 0.37
C VAL A 207 38.96 12.79 -0.60
N TYR A 208 39.05 14.13 -0.62
CA TYR A 208 40.01 14.88 -1.40
C TYR A 208 41.05 15.50 -0.49
N VAL A 209 42.32 15.33 -0.83
CA VAL A 209 43.45 15.99 -0.16
C VAL A 209 44.14 16.88 -1.19
N ASN A 210 44.21 18.17 -0.94
CA ASN A 210 44.75 19.15 -1.86
C ASN A 210 44.12 19.14 -3.27
N SER A 211 42.81 18.91 -3.33
CA SER A 211 42.04 18.76 -4.57
C SER A 211 42.32 17.47 -5.39
N GLU A 212 43.12 16.55 -4.87
CA GLU A 212 43.32 15.24 -5.46
C GLU A 212 42.49 14.20 -4.70
N PHE A 213 41.87 13.28 -5.44
CA PHE A 213 41.10 12.18 -4.87
C PHE A 213 42.02 11.28 -4.04
N ALA A 214 41.77 11.17 -2.76
CA ALA A 214 42.60 10.44 -1.80
C ALA A 214 41.95 9.12 -1.31
N GLY A 215 40.75 8.84 -1.76
CA GLY A 215 39.98 7.66 -1.35
C GLY A 215 38.53 8.00 -1.03
N GLY A 216 37.80 7.03 -0.54
CA GLY A 216 36.41 7.23 -0.14
C GLY A 216 35.80 5.94 0.39
N ARG A 217 34.57 6.04 0.84
CA ARG A 217 33.78 4.91 1.32
C ARG A 217 32.39 4.98 0.73
N THR A 218 31.94 3.89 0.13
CA THR A 218 30.55 3.76 -0.29
C THR A 218 29.79 2.96 0.77
N ASN A 219 28.76 3.54 1.34
CA ASN A 219 27.90 2.88 2.31
C ASN A 219 26.57 2.52 1.65
N THR A 220 26.31 1.23 1.46
CA THR A 220 25.06 0.70 0.92
C THR A 220 24.24 -0.03 1.97
N ALA A 221 24.57 0.17 3.24
CA ALA A 221 24.03 -0.62 4.34
C ALA A 221 22.56 -0.35 4.67
N ARG A 222 21.99 0.80 4.28
CA ARG A 222 20.55 1.05 4.45
C ARG A 222 19.78 0.17 3.47
N PHE A 223 19.08 -0.84 3.97
CA PHE A 223 18.25 -1.65 3.11
C PHE A 223 16.90 -1.98 3.74
N SER A 224 15.91 -2.22 2.88
CA SER A 224 14.60 -2.77 3.22
C SER A 224 14.32 -3.95 2.30
N LEU A 225 13.98 -5.08 2.89
CA LEU A 225 13.54 -6.29 2.19
C LEU A 225 12.02 -6.42 2.36
N TYR A 226 11.30 -6.34 1.27
CA TYR A 226 9.85 -6.50 1.22
C TYR A 226 9.54 -7.97 0.94
N VAL A 227 9.46 -8.78 2.00
CA VAL A 227 9.16 -10.22 1.88
C VAL A 227 7.74 -10.42 1.34
N SER A 228 6.86 -9.53 1.75
CA SER A 228 5.47 -9.44 1.28
C SER A 228 4.89 -8.11 1.74
N PRO A 229 3.68 -7.71 1.29
CA PRO A 229 2.99 -6.55 1.84
C PRO A 229 2.77 -6.61 3.36
N TYR A 230 2.83 -7.81 3.95
CA TYR A 230 2.60 -8.06 5.38
C TYR A 230 3.89 -8.11 6.21
N LEU A 231 5.06 -8.21 5.59
CA LEU A 231 6.34 -8.38 6.28
C LEU A 231 7.46 -7.63 5.56
N VAL A 232 8.04 -6.67 6.25
CA VAL A 232 9.20 -5.91 5.79
C VAL A 232 10.33 -6.09 6.79
N ALA A 233 11.50 -6.49 6.32
CA ALA A 233 12.71 -6.56 7.12
C ALA A 233 13.63 -5.39 6.75
N ASN A 234 14.22 -4.77 7.76
CA ASN A 234 15.11 -3.63 7.58
C ASN A 234 16.53 -3.97 8.03
N GLN A 235 17.43 -3.06 7.78
CA GLN A 235 18.79 -3.12 8.30
C GLN A 235 18.80 -3.40 9.81
N GLY A 236 19.78 -4.16 10.25
CA GLY A 236 19.85 -4.59 11.64
C GLY A 236 18.89 -5.72 11.96
N GLY A 237 18.25 -6.30 10.88
CA GLY A 237 17.36 -7.41 10.95
C GLY A 237 16.08 -7.13 11.72
N ARG A 238 15.76 -5.90 12.10
CA ARG A 238 14.43 -5.53 12.55
C ARG A 238 13.42 -5.84 11.46
N TYR A 239 12.28 -6.37 11.84
CA TYR A 239 11.19 -6.58 10.92
C TYR A 239 9.93 -5.87 11.40
N THR A 240 9.09 -5.52 10.46
CA THR A 240 7.77 -4.97 10.71
C THR A 240 6.72 -5.86 10.08
N LYS A 241 5.80 -6.37 10.88
CA LYS A 241 4.59 -7.05 10.40
C LYS A 241 3.48 -6.06 10.24
N HIS A 242 2.83 -6.05 9.08
CA HIS A 242 1.69 -5.21 8.80
C HIS A 242 0.40 -6.03 8.78
N ILE A 243 -0.62 -5.52 9.41
CA ILE A 243 -1.96 -6.11 9.43
C ILE A 243 -2.88 -5.17 8.68
N TYR A 244 -3.64 -5.73 7.74
CA TYR A 244 -4.55 -5.00 6.88
C TYR A 244 -5.99 -5.43 7.08
N ILE A 245 -6.91 -4.50 6.82
CA ILE A 245 -8.31 -4.78 6.57
C ILE A 245 -8.63 -4.25 5.18
N GLY A 246 -8.95 -5.15 4.23
CA GLY A 246 -8.97 -4.79 2.82
C GLY A 246 -7.59 -4.27 2.36
N SER A 247 -7.54 -3.11 1.74
CA SER A 247 -6.30 -2.42 1.35
C SER A 247 -5.72 -1.50 2.42
N GLN A 248 -6.41 -1.33 3.56
CA GLN A 248 -6.03 -0.40 4.61
C GLN A 248 -5.10 -1.06 5.63
N ARG A 249 -3.90 -0.49 5.85
CA ARG A 249 -3.03 -0.89 6.97
C ARG A 249 -3.62 -0.37 8.28
N ILE A 250 -3.82 -1.27 9.25
CA ILE A 250 -4.42 -0.92 10.54
C ILE A 250 -3.47 -1.08 11.71
N VAL A 251 -2.51 -2.00 11.63
CA VAL A 251 -1.51 -2.25 12.67
C VAL A 251 -0.16 -2.54 12.05
N SER A 252 0.88 -1.99 12.65
CA SER A 252 2.25 -2.43 12.45
C SER A 252 2.80 -2.96 13.77
N LYS A 253 3.40 -4.15 13.74
CA LYS A 253 4.10 -4.77 14.85
C LYS A 253 5.57 -4.87 14.51
N ILE A 254 6.41 -4.41 15.42
CA ILE A 254 7.86 -4.44 15.23
C ILE A 254 8.42 -5.57 16.05
N GLY A 255 9.20 -6.45 15.39
CA GLY A 255 10.02 -7.44 16.06
C GLY A 255 11.25 -6.79 16.66
N ASP A 256 11.60 -7.21 17.87
CA ASP A 256 12.84 -6.82 18.54
C ASP A 256 14.00 -7.73 18.17
N PHE A 257 15.20 -7.43 18.67
CA PHE A 257 16.40 -8.22 18.40
C PHE A 257 16.34 -9.64 18.96
N ALA A 258 15.53 -9.90 19.98
CA ALA A 258 15.38 -11.23 20.56
C ALA A 258 14.54 -12.17 19.69
N SER A 259 13.72 -11.60 18.78
CA SER A 259 12.86 -12.36 17.85
C SER A 259 13.57 -12.71 16.53
N TYR A 260 14.88 -12.56 16.47
CA TYR A 260 15.66 -12.75 15.27
C TYR A 260 15.93 -14.23 14.96
N GLY A 261 15.54 -14.61 13.76
CA GLY A 261 16.04 -15.81 13.10
C GLY A 261 17.44 -15.62 12.49
N ALA A 262 18.02 -16.67 11.96
CA ALA A 262 19.25 -16.60 11.20
C ALA A 262 19.13 -15.56 10.07
N ASP A 263 20.17 -14.76 9.88
CA ASP A 263 20.28 -13.86 8.73
C ASP A 263 20.15 -14.68 7.43
N PRO A 264 19.16 -14.38 6.55
CA PRO A 264 18.98 -15.12 5.31
C PRO A 264 20.23 -15.16 4.43
N ARG A 265 21.11 -14.17 4.56
CA ARG A 265 22.38 -14.10 3.83
C ARG A 265 23.41 -15.13 4.30
N ARG A 266 23.25 -15.66 5.52
CA ARG A 266 24.05 -16.75 6.08
C ARG A 266 23.53 -18.13 5.70
N ILE A 267 22.36 -18.18 5.08
CA ILE A 267 21.80 -19.42 4.56
C ILE A 267 22.28 -19.53 3.12
N ALA A 268 23.30 -20.35 2.88
CA ALA A 268 23.86 -20.55 1.56
C ALA A 268 22.80 -21.02 0.56
N TYR A 269 21.88 -21.86 1.02
CA TYR A 269 20.83 -22.42 0.17
C TYR A 269 19.47 -22.40 0.85
N ALA A 270 18.42 -22.06 0.08
CA ALA A 270 17.04 -22.25 0.48
C ALA A 270 16.28 -22.97 -0.63
N GLY A 271 15.28 -23.73 -0.23
CA GLY A 271 14.43 -24.51 -1.12
C GLY A 271 14.34 -25.97 -0.68
N SER A 272 13.48 -26.74 -1.34
CA SER A 272 13.31 -28.16 -1.09
C SER A 272 14.02 -28.97 -2.16
N GLU A 273 14.89 -29.87 -1.76
CA GLU A 273 15.51 -30.84 -2.69
C GLU A 273 14.44 -31.66 -3.43
N ALA A 274 13.28 -31.88 -2.79
CA ALA A 274 12.19 -32.64 -3.37
C ALA A 274 11.52 -31.92 -4.55
N ASP A 275 11.57 -30.60 -4.59
CA ASP A 275 10.96 -29.77 -5.63
C ASP A 275 11.96 -29.29 -6.68
N ALA A 276 13.24 -29.64 -6.53
CA ALA A 276 14.36 -29.20 -7.37
C ALA A 276 14.47 -27.65 -7.45
N VAL A 277 13.94 -26.95 -6.46
CA VAL A 277 14.06 -25.50 -6.32
C VAL A 277 15.08 -25.23 -5.24
N ASN A 278 16.25 -24.76 -5.65
CA ASN A 278 17.32 -24.39 -4.74
C ASN A 278 17.76 -22.96 -5.05
N VAL A 279 17.71 -22.08 -4.05
CA VAL A 279 18.17 -20.69 -4.17
C VAL A 279 19.54 -20.59 -3.51
N ASP A 280 20.56 -20.34 -4.32
CA ASP A 280 21.90 -20.02 -3.88
C ASP A 280 21.95 -18.53 -3.49
N TYR A 281 21.97 -18.25 -2.20
CA TYR A 281 21.96 -16.88 -1.69
C TYR A 281 23.28 -16.16 -1.91
N ASP A 282 24.43 -16.87 -1.93
CA ASP A 282 25.73 -16.24 -2.18
C ASP A 282 25.80 -15.73 -3.62
N VAL A 283 25.33 -16.54 -4.59
CA VAL A 283 25.22 -16.12 -5.99
C VAL A 283 24.24 -14.96 -6.14
N LYS A 284 23.07 -15.05 -5.49
CA LYS A 284 22.06 -13.99 -5.55
C LYS A 284 22.58 -12.68 -4.96
N TYR A 285 23.27 -12.73 -3.82
CA TYR A 285 23.86 -11.56 -3.20
C TYR A 285 24.95 -10.93 -4.08
N SER A 286 25.84 -11.74 -4.64
CA SER A 286 26.89 -11.28 -5.56
C SER A 286 26.31 -10.60 -6.80
N GLN A 287 25.20 -11.12 -7.34
CA GLN A 287 24.47 -10.48 -8.46
C GLN A 287 23.87 -9.14 -8.06
N GLN A 288 23.29 -9.02 -6.87
CA GLN A 288 22.75 -7.77 -6.35
C GLN A 288 23.86 -6.72 -6.16
N LEU A 289 24.99 -7.11 -5.57
CA LEU A 289 26.15 -6.24 -5.37
C LEU A 289 26.70 -5.76 -6.72
N GLN A 290 26.79 -6.65 -7.70
CA GLN A 290 27.23 -6.28 -9.06
C GLN A 290 26.26 -5.28 -9.69
N ALA A 291 24.94 -5.46 -9.54
CA ALA A 291 23.93 -4.51 -10.04
C ALA A 291 24.06 -3.12 -9.36
N ILE A 292 24.36 -3.08 -8.06
CA ILE A 292 24.65 -1.82 -7.36
C ILE A 292 25.86 -1.13 -8.01
N LYS A 293 26.99 -1.83 -8.17
CA LYS A 293 28.20 -1.29 -8.80
C LYS A 293 27.93 -0.75 -10.21
N GLU A 294 27.11 -1.46 -11.00
CA GLU A 294 26.70 -1.04 -12.34
C GLU A 294 25.83 0.23 -12.33
N ASN A 295 24.96 0.37 -11.32
CA ASN A 295 24.17 1.60 -11.15
C ASN A 295 25.06 2.79 -10.80
N TYR A 296 26.00 2.65 -9.88
CA TYR A 296 27.00 3.67 -9.57
C TYR A 296 27.81 4.06 -10.82
N ALA A 297 28.27 3.08 -11.59
CA ALA A 297 29.00 3.32 -12.83
C ALA A 297 28.13 4.04 -13.89
N THR A 298 26.85 3.69 -14.01
CA THR A 298 25.90 4.35 -14.92
C THR A 298 25.75 5.83 -14.61
N PHE A 299 25.71 6.18 -13.33
CA PHE A 299 25.58 7.56 -12.89
C PHE A 299 26.92 8.32 -12.87
N GLY A 300 28.05 7.64 -13.08
CA GLY A 300 29.37 8.23 -12.97
C GLY A 300 29.77 8.55 -11.54
N VAL A 301 29.13 7.93 -10.55
CA VAL A 301 29.44 8.04 -9.14
C VAL A 301 30.50 6.97 -8.80
N PRO A 302 31.67 7.34 -8.23
CA PRO A 302 32.66 6.36 -7.85
C PRO A 302 32.13 5.40 -6.78
N TYR A 303 32.27 4.11 -7.01
CA TYR A 303 32.06 3.09 -6.00
C TYR A 303 33.37 2.85 -5.25
N ASN A 304 33.49 3.46 -4.07
CA ASN A 304 34.71 3.46 -3.26
C ASN A 304 34.60 2.51 -2.06
N GLY A 305 33.61 1.61 -2.06
CA GLY A 305 33.39 0.69 -0.96
C GLY A 305 34.47 -0.39 -0.90
N MET A 306 34.87 -0.77 0.27
CA MET A 306 35.14 -2.17 0.50
C MET A 306 33.81 -2.86 0.18
N ASP A 307 33.87 -3.89 -0.66
CA ASP A 307 32.70 -4.72 -0.88
C ASP A 307 32.16 -5.11 0.49
N ASN A 308 30.85 -5.11 0.66
CA ASN A 308 30.24 -5.66 1.86
C ASN A 308 30.38 -7.20 1.85
N ASP A 309 31.54 -7.72 1.42
CA ASP A 309 31.86 -9.13 1.44
C ASP A 309 31.78 -9.70 2.86
N ASP A 310 32.02 -8.84 3.86
CA ASP A 310 31.83 -9.16 5.28
C ASP A 310 30.38 -9.59 5.61
N TYR A 311 29.43 -9.24 4.78
CA TYR A 311 28.04 -9.70 4.95
C TYR A 311 27.84 -11.18 4.59
N VAL A 312 28.63 -11.74 3.69
CA VAL A 312 28.52 -13.13 3.27
C VAL A 312 28.98 -14.06 4.39
N ASP A 313 30.08 -13.69 5.09
CA ASP A 313 30.62 -14.46 6.21
C ASP A 313 29.97 -14.09 7.56
N GLY A 314 29.08 -13.10 7.57
CA GLY A 314 28.35 -12.69 8.75
C GLY A 314 29.14 -11.87 9.76
N GLU A 315 30.33 -11.45 9.43
CA GLU A 315 31.11 -10.48 10.18
C GLU A 315 30.73 -9.07 9.69
N GLY A 316 30.51 -8.13 10.59
CA GLY A 316 30.28 -6.71 10.25
C GLY A 316 28.87 -6.34 9.85
N PHE A 317 27.86 -7.21 10.03
CA PHE A 317 26.49 -6.84 9.75
C PHE A 317 25.86 -6.07 10.88
N CYS A 318 25.48 -4.90 10.53
CA CYS A 318 24.60 -3.98 11.17
C CYS A 318 24.92 -3.52 12.57
N CYS A 319 24.57 -2.34 12.88
CA CYS A 319 24.69 -1.73 14.19
C CYS A 319 26.03 -2.05 14.78
N ASP A 320 26.93 -2.08 13.91
CA ASP A 320 28.23 -2.66 13.99
C ASP A 320 29.00 -1.97 15.08
N ASP A 321 29.00 -2.61 16.24
CA ASP A 321 30.02 -2.38 17.23
C ASP A 321 31.25 -3.25 16.97
N GLY A 322 31.27 -4.01 15.85
CA GLY A 322 32.34 -4.90 15.44
C GLY A 322 32.52 -6.09 16.38
N THR A 323 31.53 -6.43 17.21
CA THR A 323 31.69 -7.52 18.18
C THR A 323 31.19 -8.85 17.63
N ILE A 324 31.96 -9.89 17.90
CA ILE A 324 31.61 -11.30 17.61
C ILE A 324 30.31 -11.68 18.33
N GLU A 325 30.01 -11.08 19.47
CA GLU A 325 28.78 -11.31 20.22
C GLU A 325 27.53 -10.84 19.48
N ALA A 326 27.58 -9.70 18.80
CA ALA A 326 26.48 -9.23 17.97
C ALA A 326 26.20 -10.21 16.81
N SER A 327 27.25 -10.76 16.22
CA SER A 327 27.14 -11.71 15.13
C SER A 327 26.65 -13.09 15.59
N ILE A 328 27.00 -13.54 16.78
CA ILE A 328 26.53 -14.80 17.37
C ILE A 328 25.08 -14.69 17.83
N ALA A 329 24.68 -13.57 18.43
CA ALA A 329 23.30 -13.31 18.81
C ALA A 329 22.33 -13.36 17.62
N GLN A 330 22.82 -13.00 16.45
CA GLN A 330 22.05 -13.06 15.21
C GLN A 330 21.96 -14.47 14.58
N ALA A 331 22.86 -15.36 14.93
CA ALA A 331 22.93 -16.71 14.37
C ALA A 331 22.07 -17.75 15.11
N ASN A 332 21.41 -17.36 16.19
CA ASN A 332 20.56 -18.28 16.94
C ASN A 332 19.29 -18.61 16.14
N ALA A 333 19.01 -19.89 15.99
CA ALA A 333 17.82 -20.36 15.29
C ALA A 333 16.53 -19.89 16.00
N PRO A 334 15.46 -19.58 15.26
CA PRO A 334 14.19 -19.11 15.82
C PRO A 334 13.54 -20.09 16.81
N GLU A 335 13.90 -21.36 16.74
CA GLU A 335 13.26 -22.44 17.50
C GLU A 335 13.40 -22.30 19.01
N ASP A 336 14.48 -21.64 19.48
CA ASP A 336 14.75 -21.53 20.92
C ASP A 336 14.36 -20.18 21.53
N ASN A 337 13.82 -19.24 20.75
CA ASN A 337 13.63 -17.86 21.17
C ASN A 337 12.22 -17.54 21.68
N PHE A 338 11.27 -18.48 21.62
CA PHE A 338 9.90 -18.25 22.07
C PHE A 338 9.59 -19.08 23.31
N GLN A 339 9.38 -18.39 24.43
CA GLN A 339 8.75 -18.99 25.62
C GLN A 339 7.32 -18.45 25.76
N GLU A 340 6.41 -19.29 26.24
CA GLU A 340 5.03 -18.88 26.51
C GLU A 340 5.04 -17.76 27.57
N GLY A 341 4.60 -16.56 27.18
CA GLY A 341 4.59 -15.38 28.04
C GLY A 341 5.67 -14.35 27.75
N ASP A 342 6.54 -14.56 26.77
CA ASP A 342 7.52 -13.56 26.35
C ASP A 342 6.84 -12.30 25.82
N ALA A 343 7.42 -11.16 26.16
CA ALA A 343 6.98 -9.81 25.76
C ALA A 343 7.25 -9.53 24.25
N TYR A 344 7.09 -10.53 23.42
CA TYR A 344 7.36 -10.54 22.00
C TYR A 344 6.42 -9.62 21.23
N GLU A 345 6.98 -8.80 20.33
CA GLU A 345 6.24 -7.84 19.52
C GLU A 345 5.36 -6.86 20.33
N ASN A 346 5.83 -6.40 21.48
CA ASN A 346 5.12 -5.40 22.28
C ASN A 346 5.06 -4.01 21.61
N LEU A 347 5.96 -3.72 20.68
CA LEU A 347 5.93 -2.50 19.90
C LEU A 347 4.85 -2.62 18.82
N GLN A 348 3.63 -2.25 19.18
CA GLN A 348 2.46 -2.27 18.31
C GLN A 348 1.96 -0.86 18.08
N PHE A 349 1.70 -0.53 16.81
CA PHE A 349 1.27 0.79 16.37
C PHE A 349 0.01 0.68 15.54
N TYR A 350 -1.00 1.47 15.91
CA TYR A 350 -2.34 1.45 15.32
C TYR A 350 -2.53 2.69 14.46
N TYR A 351 -2.98 2.50 13.24
CA TYR A 351 -3.20 3.56 12.27
C TYR A 351 -4.62 4.09 12.36
N HIS A 352 -4.75 5.40 12.40
CA HIS A 352 -6.00 6.14 12.30
C HIS A 352 -5.92 7.04 11.07
N PRO A 353 -6.38 6.55 9.90
CA PRO A 353 -6.23 7.25 8.65
C PRO A 353 -7.27 8.36 8.48
N ASP A 354 -6.99 9.26 7.52
CA ASP A 354 -7.97 10.20 6.98
C ASP A 354 -8.93 9.50 5.98
N HIS A 355 -9.78 10.28 5.32
CA HIS A 355 -10.74 9.76 4.33
C HIS A 355 -10.09 9.27 3.02
N LEU A 356 -8.83 9.58 2.77
CA LEU A 356 -8.03 9.14 1.64
C LEU A 356 -7.15 7.93 1.99
N GLY A 357 -7.22 7.45 3.24
CA GLY A 357 -6.38 6.39 3.73
C GLY A 357 -4.99 6.83 4.18
N SER A 358 -4.69 8.14 4.15
CA SER A 358 -3.39 8.65 4.61
C SER A 358 -3.23 8.48 6.11
N SER A 359 -2.02 8.16 6.56
CA SER A 359 -1.71 8.02 8.00
C SER A 359 -1.82 9.38 8.69
N SER A 360 -2.85 9.59 9.50
CA SER A 360 -3.07 10.86 10.20
C SER A 360 -2.64 10.78 11.66
N TYR A 361 -3.13 9.79 12.41
CA TYR A 361 -2.68 9.52 13.76
C TYR A 361 -2.18 8.09 13.88
N ILE A 362 -1.11 7.91 14.63
CA ILE A 362 -0.61 6.58 15.00
C ILE A 362 -0.53 6.52 16.51
N THR A 363 -1.12 5.49 17.10
CA THR A 363 -1.12 5.26 18.55
C THR A 363 -0.36 3.99 18.89
N ASN A 364 0.23 3.95 20.10
CA ASN A 364 0.82 2.75 20.67
C ASN A 364 -0.25 1.84 21.32
N LEU A 365 0.19 0.77 21.96
CA LEU A 365 -0.68 -0.19 22.65
C LEU A 365 -1.47 0.47 23.81
N ASP A 366 -0.92 1.49 24.45
CA ASP A 366 -1.54 2.23 25.55
C ASP A 366 -2.54 3.30 25.07
N GLY A 367 -2.66 3.46 23.73
CA GLY A 367 -3.53 4.46 23.12
C GLY A 367 -2.93 5.87 23.07
N GLU A 368 -1.64 6.04 23.38
CA GLU A 368 -0.96 7.32 23.25
C GLU A 368 -0.61 7.61 21.79
N VAL A 369 -0.79 8.86 21.37
CA VAL A 369 -0.39 9.30 20.03
C VAL A 369 1.16 9.35 19.98
N VAL A 370 1.74 8.52 19.12
CA VAL A 370 3.19 8.45 18.90
C VAL A 370 3.63 9.23 17.66
N GLN A 371 2.72 9.37 16.70
CA GLN A 371 2.93 10.19 15.50
C GLN A 371 1.60 10.82 15.08
N HIS A 372 1.64 12.11 14.77
CA HIS A 372 0.54 12.86 14.17
C HIS A 372 1.02 13.53 12.90
N ILE A 373 0.31 13.30 11.82
CA ILE A 373 0.70 13.77 10.49
C ILE A 373 -0.53 14.37 9.81
N GLU A 374 -0.37 15.56 9.25
CA GLU A 374 -1.38 16.20 8.39
C GLU A 374 -0.73 16.61 7.07
N TYR A 375 -1.51 16.63 6.00
CA TYR A 375 -1.00 16.82 4.64
C TYR A 375 -1.60 18.04 3.97
N VAL A 376 -0.81 18.67 3.10
CA VAL A 376 -1.31 19.54 2.05
C VAL A 376 -1.96 18.66 0.97
N PRO A 377 -2.94 19.12 0.22
CA PRO A 377 -3.76 18.28 -0.69
C PRO A 377 -2.99 17.32 -1.61
N PHE A 378 -1.83 17.68 -2.11
CA PHE A 378 -1.02 16.84 -3.01
C PHE A 378 0.02 15.97 -2.28
N GLY A 379 -0.10 15.81 -0.95
CA GLY A 379 0.67 14.81 -0.21
C GLY A 379 1.96 15.31 0.42
N GLU A 380 2.31 16.58 0.28
CA GLU A 380 3.37 17.15 1.10
C GLU A 380 2.93 17.22 2.56
N VAL A 381 3.85 16.99 3.50
CA VAL A 381 3.55 17.01 4.92
C VAL A 381 3.34 18.46 5.38
N PHE A 382 2.17 18.72 5.99
CA PHE A 382 1.82 20.00 6.60
C PHE A 382 2.22 20.06 8.07
N ILE A 383 1.86 19.01 8.82
CA ILE A 383 2.19 18.84 10.24
C ILE A 383 2.83 17.47 10.41
N GLU A 384 3.88 17.40 11.21
CA GLU A 384 4.41 16.17 11.72
C GLU A 384 4.91 16.36 13.14
N GLU A 385 4.30 15.61 14.06
CA GLU A 385 4.73 15.50 15.45
C GLU A 385 5.11 14.05 15.74
N ARG A 386 6.29 13.82 16.31
CA ARG A 386 6.85 12.49 16.57
C ARG A 386 7.30 12.40 18.03
N ASN A 387 7.10 11.24 18.65
CA ASN A 387 7.75 10.96 19.94
C ASN A 387 9.08 10.20 19.79
N ASN A 388 9.56 9.97 18.54
CA ASN A 388 10.81 9.33 18.19
C ASN A 388 11.00 7.87 18.67
N ILE A 389 9.94 7.19 19.10
CA ILE A 389 9.99 5.75 19.43
C ILE A 389 10.01 4.95 18.13
N TRP A 390 9.12 5.27 17.21
CA TRP A 390 9.03 4.68 15.90
C TRP A 390 8.19 5.58 14.98
N ASN A 391 8.59 5.68 13.72
CA ASN A 391 7.88 6.43 12.70
C ASN A 391 7.53 5.51 11.54
N THR A 392 6.30 5.62 11.03
CA THR A 392 5.93 4.89 9.83
C THR A 392 6.49 5.57 8.59
N PRO A 393 7.02 4.81 7.61
CA PRO A 393 7.33 5.35 6.29
C PRO A 393 6.08 5.48 5.40
N TYR A 394 4.94 4.93 5.82
CA TYR A 394 3.70 4.91 5.04
C TYR A 394 2.84 6.11 5.41
N LEU A 395 2.82 7.10 4.53
CA LEU A 395 2.25 8.42 4.81
C LEU A 395 0.98 8.67 3.97
N PHE A 396 1.05 9.58 3.00
CA PHE A 396 -0.05 9.97 2.14
C PHE A 396 -0.62 8.78 1.35
N ASN A 397 -1.94 8.62 1.32
CA ASN A 397 -2.66 7.47 0.74
C ASN A 397 -2.16 6.10 1.22
N ALA A 398 -1.59 6.02 2.44
CA ALA A 398 -0.91 4.84 2.99
C ALA A 398 0.26 4.33 2.14
N LYS A 399 0.84 5.17 1.28
CA LYS A 399 1.98 4.85 0.43
C LYS A 399 3.29 5.09 1.14
N GLU A 400 4.29 4.27 0.80
CA GLU A 400 5.63 4.46 1.33
C GLU A 400 6.24 5.74 0.75
N PHE A 401 6.73 6.58 1.64
CA PHE A 401 7.51 7.75 1.30
C PHE A 401 8.99 7.39 1.38
N ASP A 402 9.67 7.41 0.26
CA ASP A 402 11.11 7.21 0.20
C ASP A 402 11.79 8.53 0.56
N GLU A 403 12.14 8.71 1.85
CA GLU A 403 12.76 9.94 2.36
C GLU A 403 14.04 10.31 1.59
N GLU A 404 14.73 9.31 1.07
CA GLU A 404 15.98 9.47 0.31
C GLU A 404 15.77 10.22 -1.01
N THR A 405 14.63 10.01 -1.66
CA THR A 405 14.32 10.61 -2.96
C THR A 405 13.21 11.66 -2.91
N GLY A 406 12.48 11.73 -1.80
CA GLY A 406 11.30 12.58 -1.67
C GLY A 406 10.09 12.12 -2.49
N LEU A 407 10.06 10.85 -2.92
CA LEU A 407 9.02 10.28 -3.77
C LEU A 407 8.13 9.31 -2.99
N TYR A 408 6.86 9.23 -3.38
CA TYR A 408 5.96 8.18 -2.92
C TYR A 408 5.96 6.99 -3.89
N TYR A 409 6.13 5.78 -3.38
CA TYR A 409 6.00 4.54 -4.15
C TYR A 409 4.56 4.05 -4.16
N TYR A 410 3.93 4.02 -5.33
CA TYR A 410 2.53 3.60 -5.50
C TYR A 410 2.37 2.17 -6.07
N GLY A 411 3.46 1.46 -6.27
CA GLY A 411 3.49 0.16 -6.95
C GLY A 411 4.03 0.34 -8.38
N ALA A 412 3.18 0.65 -9.33
CA ALA A 412 3.61 0.79 -10.71
C ALA A 412 4.37 2.08 -11.03
N ARG A 413 4.20 3.13 -10.23
CA ARG A 413 4.82 4.45 -10.47
C ARG A 413 5.34 5.08 -9.18
N TYR A 414 6.24 6.06 -9.34
CA TYR A 414 6.68 6.97 -8.30
C TYR A 414 6.06 8.36 -8.49
N TYR A 415 5.61 8.95 -7.40
CA TYR A 415 4.91 10.23 -7.38
C TYR A 415 5.74 11.28 -6.66
N ASP A 416 5.90 12.44 -7.28
CA ASP A 416 6.54 13.62 -6.68
C ASP A 416 5.48 14.55 -6.09
N PRO A 417 5.33 14.63 -4.75
CA PRO A 417 4.32 15.48 -4.12
C PRO A 417 4.62 16.98 -4.25
N ARG A 418 5.91 17.37 -4.35
CA ARG A 418 6.29 18.76 -4.56
C ARG A 418 5.87 19.25 -5.93
N LEU A 419 6.11 18.45 -6.96
CA LEU A 419 5.70 18.77 -8.34
C LEU A 419 4.23 18.43 -8.59
N SER A 420 3.61 17.59 -7.78
CA SER A 420 2.23 17.10 -7.93
C SER A 420 2.01 16.28 -9.23
N VAL A 421 3.04 15.59 -9.70
CA VAL A 421 3.01 14.78 -10.91
C VAL A 421 3.69 13.43 -10.72
N TRP A 422 3.35 12.47 -11.58
CA TRP A 422 4.11 11.24 -11.74
C TRP A 422 5.42 11.50 -12.48
N ILE A 423 6.46 10.72 -12.19
CA ILE A 423 7.76 10.83 -12.86
C ILE A 423 7.91 9.85 -14.04
N SER A 424 6.88 9.06 -14.33
CA SER A 424 6.77 8.16 -15.49
C SER A 424 5.35 8.18 -16.05
N THR A 425 5.17 7.69 -17.27
CA THR A 425 3.90 7.62 -17.97
C THR A 425 2.93 6.64 -17.30
N ASP A 426 1.63 6.87 -17.45
CA ASP A 426 0.60 5.96 -16.94
C ASP A 426 0.57 4.68 -17.78
N PRO A 427 0.72 3.49 -17.18
CA PRO A 427 0.56 2.23 -17.91
C PRO A 427 -0.83 2.03 -18.53
N LEU A 428 -1.83 2.79 -18.08
CA LEU A 428 -3.21 2.79 -18.59
C LEU A 428 -3.58 4.13 -19.26
N GLU A 429 -2.62 4.88 -19.81
CA GLU A 429 -2.86 6.18 -20.44
C GLU A 429 -3.90 6.14 -21.55
N GLU A 430 -4.00 5.02 -22.27
CA GLU A 430 -5.01 4.82 -23.33
C GLU A 430 -6.45 4.82 -22.78
N ASP A 431 -6.63 4.46 -21.50
CA ASP A 431 -7.94 4.48 -20.83
C ASP A 431 -8.35 5.89 -20.40
N TYR A 432 -7.40 6.83 -20.35
CA TYR A 432 -7.59 8.21 -19.91
C TYR A 432 -7.16 9.26 -20.94
N PRO A 433 -7.64 9.21 -22.20
CA PRO A 433 -7.13 10.05 -23.30
C PRO A 433 -7.33 11.56 -23.10
N ASN A 434 -8.10 11.95 -22.10
CA ASN A 434 -8.35 13.36 -21.75
C ASN A 434 -7.40 13.91 -20.68
N LEU A 435 -6.54 13.07 -20.10
CA LEU A 435 -5.62 13.46 -19.04
C LEU A 435 -4.18 13.35 -19.53
N SER A 436 -3.29 14.12 -18.92
CA SER A 436 -1.85 13.92 -19.10
C SER A 436 -1.45 12.57 -18.48
N ALA A 437 -0.57 11.82 -19.14
CA ALA A 437 -0.01 10.58 -18.61
C ALA A 437 0.73 10.76 -17.25
N TYR A 438 1.10 12.01 -16.94
CA TYR A 438 1.77 12.38 -15.68
C TYR A 438 0.82 13.00 -14.65
N CYS A 439 -0.47 13.11 -14.96
CA CYS A 439 -1.43 13.77 -14.08
C CYS A 439 -1.75 12.90 -12.87
N PHE A 440 -1.52 13.42 -11.67
CA PHE A 440 -1.92 12.75 -10.44
C PHE A 440 -3.42 12.93 -10.20
N VAL A 441 -4.15 11.83 -10.11
CA VAL A 441 -5.56 11.70 -9.74
C VAL A 441 -6.47 12.80 -10.32
N ALA A 442 -6.34 13.07 -11.61
CA ALA A 442 -7.12 14.08 -12.34
C ALA A 442 -7.06 15.49 -11.71
N ASN A 443 -5.97 15.85 -11.02
CA ASN A 443 -5.79 17.10 -10.28
C ASN A 443 -6.85 17.35 -9.18
N ASN A 444 -7.46 16.29 -8.65
CA ASN A 444 -8.38 16.36 -7.51
C ASN A 444 -8.02 15.34 -6.42
N PRO A 445 -6.94 15.57 -5.68
CA PRO A 445 -6.40 14.63 -4.70
C PRO A 445 -7.24 14.53 -3.41
N ILE A 446 -8.26 15.38 -3.24
CA ILE A 446 -9.18 15.32 -2.10
C ILE A 446 -10.33 14.35 -2.36
N PHE A 447 -10.56 14.03 -3.64
CA PHE A 447 -11.68 13.20 -4.07
C PHE A 447 -11.25 11.85 -4.64
N PHE A 448 -10.10 11.80 -5.31
CA PHE A 448 -9.59 10.62 -5.99
C PHE A 448 -8.35 10.07 -5.30
N ILE A 449 -8.18 8.76 -5.39
CA ILE A 449 -7.01 8.00 -4.93
C ILE A 449 -6.54 7.11 -6.07
N ASP A 450 -5.24 6.94 -6.20
CA ASP A 450 -4.64 5.88 -7.00
C ASP A 450 -4.08 4.81 -6.06
N TYR A 451 -4.61 3.58 -6.12
CA TYR A 451 -4.21 2.51 -5.21
C TYR A 451 -2.98 1.73 -5.67
N ASP A 452 -2.71 1.70 -6.95
CA ASP A 452 -1.71 0.82 -7.56
C ASP A 452 -0.72 1.55 -8.49
N GLY A 453 -0.84 2.87 -8.59
CA GLY A 453 -0.04 3.67 -9.51
C GLY A 453 -0.43 3.50 -10.97
N LYS A 454 -1.64 2.96 -11.27
CA LYS A 454 -2.15 2.70 -12.63
C LYS A 454 -3.54 3.27 -12.85
N SER A 455 -4.36 3.34 -11.80
CA SER A 455 -5.78 3.61 -12.00
C SER A 455 -6.33 4.64 -11.03
N ILE A 456 -6.93 5.69 -11.59
CA ILE A 456 -7.68 6.68 -10.82
C ILE A 456 -8.99 6.03 -10.36
N LYS A 457 -9.07 5.66 -9.10
CA LYS A 457 -10.31 5.19 -8.48
C LYS A 457 -10.81 6.27 -7.53
N GLY A 458 -11.93 6.88 -7.87
CA GLY A 458 -12.56 7.80 -6.93
C GLY A 458 -13.09 7.02 -5.73
N ALA A 459 -12.80 7.48 -4.53
CA ALA A 459 -13.56 7.09 -3.35
C ALA A 459 -15.08 7.16 -3.61
N ILE A 460 -15.51 7.99 -4.55
CA ILE A 460 -16.92 8.21 -4.94
C ILE A 460 -17.34 7.42 -6.20
N VAL A 461 -16.43 6.94 -7.06
CA VAL A 461 -16.82 6.03 -8.15
C VAL A 461 -17.33 4.71 -7.56
N ALA A 462 -16.66 4.18 -6.54
CA ALA A 462 -17.18 3.07 -5.75
C ALA A 462 -18.57 3.39 -5.17
N ALA A 463 -18.79 4.58 -4.59
CA ALA A 463 -20.08 5.02 -4.06
C ALA A 463 -21.17 5.09 -5.14
N LYS A 464 -20.85 5.51 -6.36
CA LYS A 464 -21.80 5.52 -7.50
C LYS A 464 -22.30 4.11 -7.85
N TYR A 465 -21.39 3.15 -7.94
CA TYR A 465 -21.73 1.76 -8.24
C TYR A 465 -22.43 1.07 -7.05
N VAL A 466 -22.01 1.37 -5.81
CA VAL A 466 -22.69 0.91 -4.59
C VAL A 466 -24.13 1.48 -4.54
N ARG A 467 -24.33 2.78 -4.82
CA ARG A 467 -25.69 3.37 -4.92
C ARG A 467 -26.54 2.72 -6.02
N ARG A 468 -25.93 2.37 -7.14
CA ARG A 468 -26.60 1.66 -8.24
C ARG A 468 -26.96 0.24 -7.84
N ALA A 469 -26.02 -0.48 -7.21
CA ALA A 469 -26.25 -1.81 -6.65
C ALA A 469 -27.36 -1.78 -5.60
N TYR A 470 -27.39 -0.77 -4.72
CA TYR A 470 -28.46 -0.56 -3.73
C TYR A 470 -29.83 -0.31 -4.38
N LYS A 471 -29.89 0.55 -5.41
CA LYS A 471 -31.16 0.78 -6.14
C LYS A 471 -31.71 -0.50 -6.77
N ILE A 472 -30.81 -1.34 -7.32
CA ILE A 472 -31.19 -2.63 -7.91
C ILE A 472 -31.63 -3.59 -6.80
N PHE A 473 -30.88 -3.67 -5.68
CA PHE A 473 -31.24 -4.48 -4.53
C PHE A 473 -32.61 -4.09 -3.96
N LYS A 474 -32.88 -2.79 -3.78
CA LYS A 474 -34.17 -2.30 -3.29
C LYS A 474 -35.33 -2.67 -4.22
N LYS A 475 -35.05 -2.73 -5.53
CA LYS A 475 -36.06 -3.07 -6.54
C LYS A 475 -36.29 -4.57 -6.71
N THR A 476 -35.23 -5.37 -6.60
CA THR A 476 -35.22 -6.79 -7.00
C THR A 476 -35.00 -7.76 -5.84
N GLY A 477 -34.59 -7.25 -4.65
CA GLY A 477 -34.16 -8.08 -3.52
C GLY A 477 -32.87 -8.86 -3.77
N ARG A 478 -32.12 -8.55 -4.85
CA ARG A 478 -30.88 -9.25 -5.23
C ARG A 478 -29.72 -8.27 -5.30
N LEU A 479 -28.59 -8.69 -4.76
CA LEU A 479 -27.36 -7.91 -4.79
C LEU A 479 -26.83 -7.82 -6.24
N ALA A 480 -26.54 -6.59 -6.69
CA ALA A 480 -26.05 -6.34 -8.05
C ALA A 480 -24.53 -6.53 -8.11
N ILE A 481 -24.10 -7.79 -8.14
CA ILE A 481 -22.67 -8.17 -8.12
C ILE A 481 -21.89 -7.52 -9.27
N LYS A 482 -22.52 -7.34 -10.43
CA LYS A 482 -21.86 -6.70 -11.58
C LYS A 482 -21.46 -5.26 -11.30
N GLU A 483 -22.33 -4.51 -10.65
CA GLU A 483 -22.06 -3.12 -10.28
C GLU A 483 -20.96 -3.01 -9.20
N LEU A 484 -20.93 -3.96 -8.27
CA LEU A 484 -19.89 -4.01 -7.25
C LEU A 484 -18.52 -4.37 -7.83
N LYS A 485 -18.47 -5.29 -8.78
CA LYS A 485 -17.25 -5.60 -9.54
C LYS A 485 -16.72 -4.39 -10.32
N GLN A 486 -17.60 -3.62 -10.95
CA GLN A 486 -17.23 -2.40 -11.66
C GLN A 486 -16.73 -1.29 -10.71
N ALA A 487 -17.03 -1.39 -9.41
CA ALA A 487 -16.47 -0.51 -8.39
C ALA A 487 -15.10 -1.01 -7.85
N GLY A 488 -14.57 -2.11 -8.37
CA GLY A 488 -13.34 -2.72 -7.87
C GLY A 488 -13.52 -3.49 -6.56
N LEU A 489 -14.75 -3.87 -6.22
CA LEU A 489 -15.09 -4.63 -5.01
C LEU A 489 -15.22 -6.13 -5.35
N ASP A 490 -14.18 -6.71 -5.91
CA ASP A 490 -14.20 -8.09 -6.41
C ASP A 490 -14.25 -9.15 -5.30
N GLU A 491 -13.67 -8.86 -4.15
CA GLU A 491 -13.64 -9.74 -2.97
C GLU A 491 -14.84 -9.50 -2.04
N ILE A 492 -16.04 -9.65 -2.61
CA ILE A 492 -17.31 -9.38 -1.91
C ILE A 492 -17.50 -10.23 -0.65
N SER A 493 -16.83 -11.38 -0.54
CA SER A 493 -16.93 -12.25 0.64
C SER A 493 -16.41 -11.60 1.92
N ASP A 494 -15.41 -10.71 1.80
CA ASP A 494 -14.75 -10.11 2.95
C ASP A 494 -15.43 -8.82 3.41
N ILE A 495 -16.21 -8.20 2.53
CA ILE A 495 -16.97 -6.97 2.80
C ILE A 495 -18.48 -7.20 2.94
N ALA A 496 -18.89 -8.45 3.06
CA ALA A 496 -20.31 -8.82 3.14
C ALA A 496 -21.05 -8.16 4.34
N GLY A 497 -20.34 -7.87 5.42
CA GLY A 497 -20.90 -7.21 6.61
C GLY A 497 -21.31 -5.77 6.35
N ASP A 498 -20.42 -5.00 5.73
CA ASP A 498 -20.68 -3.59 5.39
C ASP A 498 -21.73 -3.48 4.30
N LEU A 499 -21.64 -4.32 3.28
CA LEU A 499 -22.67 -4.41 2.24
C LEU A 499 -24.03 -4.76 2.83
N TYR A 500 -24.09 -5.69 3.79
CA TYR A 500 -25.32 -6.02 4.47
C TYR A 500 -25.90 -4.79 5.20
N THR A 501 -25.08 -4.06 5.94
CA THR A 501 -25.50 -2.84 6.67
C THR A 501 -26.00 -1.76 5.70
N ILE A 502 -25.33 -1.57 4.56
CA ILE A 502 -25.74 -0.61 3.51
C ILE A 502 -27.09 -1.03 2.93
N PHE A 503 -27.32 -2.31 2.70
CA PHE A 503 -28.54 -2.83 2.04
C PHE A 503 -29.65 -3.23 3.01
N ASP A 504 -29.37 -3.32 4.32
CA ASP A 504 -30.39 -3.64 5.31
C ASP A 504 -31.45 -2.53 5.45
N GLY A 505 -32.70 -2.92 5.34
CA GLY A 505 -33.84 -2.00 5.47
C GLY A 505 -34.06 -1.44 6.89
N LYS A 506 -33.44 -2.08 7.91
CA LYS A 506 -33.62 -1.75 9.33
C LYS A 506 -32.52 -0.84 9.88
N SER A 507 -31.39 -0.71 9.19
CA SER A 507 -30.28 0.13 9.62
C SER A 507 -30.61 1.61 9.43
N SER A 508 -30.16 2.47 10.34
CA SER A 508 -30.36 3.89 10.27
C SER A 508 -29.65 4.50 9.04
N PHE A 509 -30.09 5.67 8.60
CA PHE A 509 -29.42 6.38 7.49
C PHE A 509 -27.96 6.72 7.82
N VAL A 510 -27.67 7.04 9.09
CA VAL A 510 -26.31 7.32 9.57
C VAL A 510 -25.44 6.06 9.53
N ASP A 511 -25.96 4.90 9.99
CA ASP A 511 -25.25 3.65 9.92
C ASP A 511 -24.94 3.23 8.48
N LYS A 512 -25.86 3.51 7.55
CA LYS A 512 -25.68 3.23 6.13
C LYS A 512 -24.64 4.13 5.48
N ILE A 513 -24.61 5.42 5.81
CA ILE A 513 -23.55 6.32 5.36
C ILE A 513 -22.23 5.88 5.94
N LYS A 514 -22.17 5.58 7.24
CA LYS A 514 -20.97 5.11 7.92
C LYS A 514 -20.44 3.82 7.27
N ALA A 515 -21.27 2.80 7.12
CA ALA A 515 -20.90 1.56 6.44
C ALA A 515 -20.49 1.77 4.98
N GLY A 516 -21.09 2.74 4.27
CA GLY A 516 -20.69 3.11 2.92
C GLY A 516 -19.32 3.80 2.87
N VAL A 517 -19.04 4.67 3.82
CA VAL A 517 -17.74 5.31 3.99
C VAL A 517 -16.71 4.26 4.41
N ASP A 518 -17.03 3.42 5.39
CA ASP A 518 -16.14 2.36 5.88
C ASP A 518 -15.82 1.33 4.79
N LEU A 519 -16.77 1.00 3.93
CA LEU A 519 -16.57 0.14 2.76
C LEU A 519 -15.61 0.77 1.74
N VAL A 520 -15.72 2.08 1.53
CA VAL A 520 -14.89 2.82 0.56
C VAL A 520 -13.51 3.15 1.15
N VAL A 521 -13.44 3.42 2.46
CA VAL A 521 -12.23 3.88 3.16
C VAL A 521 -11.58 2.78 4.00
N GLY A 522 -12.27 1.66 4.24
CA GLY A 522 -11.74 0.52 4.98
C GLY A 522 -11.67 0.67 6.50
N THR A 523 -12.39 1.63 7.11
CA THR A 523 -12.18 2.05 8.50
C THR A 523 -12.96 1.30 9.58
N ASP A 524 -14.01 0.53 9.28
CA ASP A 524 -14.81 -0.14 10.34
C ASP A 524 -15.09 -1.64 10.07
N PHE A 525 -14.18 -2.28 9.39
CA PHE A 525 -14.31 -3.65 8.92
C PHE A 525 -14.45 -4.67 10.06
N ASN A 526 -13.79 -4.43 11.22
CA ASN A 526 -13.81 -5.39 12.33
C ASN A 526 -15.20 -5.56 12.98
N ASN A 527 -15.93 -4.47 13.18
CA ASN A 527 -17.28 -4.53 13.81
C ASN A 527 -18.31 -5.14 12.86
N ASN A 528 -18.17 -4.88 11.57
CA ASN A 528 -19.10 -5.33 10.54
C ASN A 528 -18.74 -6.71 9.99
N ALA A 529 -17.45 -7.06 9.92
CA ALA A 529 -17.00 -8.42 9.63
C ALA A 529 -17.42 -9.40 10.75
N GLU A 530 -17.41 -8.98 12.03
CA GLU A 530 -17.93 -9.79 13.11
C GLU A 530 -19.45 -9.93 13.05
N LYS A 531 -20.18 -8.87 12.71
CA LYS A 531 -21.63 -8.93 12.41
C LYS A 531 -21.91 -9.78 11.17
N GLY A 532 -21.14 -9.63 10.11
CA GLY A 532 -21.22 -10.44 8.90
C GLY A 532 -20.88 -11.91 9.16
N ARG A 533 -19.85 -12.21 9.97
CA ARG A 533 -19.53 -13.57 10.44
C ARG A 533 -20.59 -14.12 11.36
N LYS A 534 -21.17 -13.32 12.25
CA LYS A 534 -22.32 -13.74 13.06
C LYS A 534 -23.57 -13.98 12.22
N LEU A 535 -23.79 -13.20 11.17
CA LEU A 535 -24.87 -13.40 10.22
C LEU A 535 -24.62 -14.58 9.28
N LEU A 536 -23.38 -14.80 8.82
CA LEU A 536 -22.97 -15.99 8.08
C LEU A 536 -22.99 -17.24 8.97
N ASN A 537 -22.65 -17.11 10.25
CA ASN A 537 -22.71 -18.20 11.23
C ASN A 537 -24.11 -18.37 11.83
N SER A 538 -24.96 -17.34 11.85
CA SER A 538 -26.39 -17.47 12.23
C SER A 538 -27.25 -18.01 11.11
N SER A 539 -26.78 -18.02 9.87
CA SER A 539 -27.29 -18.89 8.83
C SER A 539 -26.64 -20.30 8.92
N ASN A 540 -26.65 -20.92 10.10
CA ASN A 540 -26.73 -22.37 10.20
C ASN A 540 -28.06 -22.81 9.54
N SER A 541 -28.25 -22.46 8.28
CA SER A 541 -29.37 -22.91 7.49
C SER A 541 -29.09 -24.38 7.16
N LYS A 542 -29.66 -25.23 7.96
CA LYS A 542 -29.76 -26.66 7.60
C LYS A 542 -30.35 -26.73 6.21
N ILE A 543 -29.59 -27.23 5.26
CA ILE A 543 -30.13 -27.50 3.93
C ILE A 543 -30.89 -28.82 4.01
N LYS A 544 -32.18 -28.79 3.70
CA LYS A 544 -32.99 -30.05 3.57
C LYS A 544 -32.39 -30.90 2.45
N PRO A 545 -32.32 -32.24 2.66
CA PRO A 545 -31.94 -33.16 1.60
C PRO A 545 -32.85 -33.00 0.39
N ASN A 546 -32.31 -33.15 -0.82
CA ASN A 546 -33.08 -33.12 -2.05
C ASN A 546 -33.42 -34.51 -2.56
N ASP A 547 -33.20 -35.57 -1.76
CA ASP A 547 -33.46 -36.99 -2.04
C ASP A 547 -32.91 -37.46 -3.40
N GLY A 548 -31.77 -36.87 -3.79
CA GLY A 548 -31.13 -37.15 -5.08
C GLY A 548 -31.76 -36.43 -6.28
N ASN A 549 -32.69 -35.50 -6.07
CA ASN A 549 -33.35 -34.74 -7.13
C ASN A 549 -32.64 -33.40 -7.35
N ALA A 550 -31.77 -33.32 -8.34
CA ALA A 550 -31.13 -32.07 -8.77
C ALA A 550 -30.92 -32.09 -10.30
N LYS A 551 -30.76 -30.90 -10.87
CA LYS A 551 -30.39 -30.75 -12.29
C LYS A 551 -29.08 -31.51 -12.58
N PRO A 552 -28.92 -32.12 -13.74
CA PRO A 552 -27.67 -32.75 -14.15
C PRO A 552 -26.50 -31.76 -14.07
N HIS A 553 -25.36 -32.25 -13.57
CA HIS A 553 -24.10 -31.49 -13.51
C HIS A 553 -23.00 -32.31 -14.18
N GLY A 554 -22.27 -31.71 -15.13
CA GLY A 554 -21.26 -32.42 -15.91
C GLY A 554 -21.80 -33.19 -17.12
N GLY A 555 -20.94 -34.02 -17.72
CA GLY A 555 -21.28 -34.78 -18.93
C GLY A 555 -22.26 -35.96 -18.69
N LYS A 556 -22.81 -36.52 -19.77
CA LYS A 556 -23.78 -37.62 -19.71
C LYS A 556 -23.28 -38.82 -18.89
N LYS A 557 -22.07 -39.32 -19.16
CA LYS A 557 -21.46 -40.43 -18.40
C LYS A 557 -21.30 -40.14 -16.92
N HIS A 558 -20.98 -38.89 -16.57
CA HIS A 558 -20.82 -38.43 -15.18
C HIS A 558 -22.19 -38.53 -14.44
N ASN A 559 -23.23 -37.96 -15.01
CA ASN A 559 -24.56 -38.01 -14.42
C ASN A 559 -25.12 -39.41 -14.31
N GLU A 560 -24.91 -40.29 -15.31
CA GLU A 560 -25.32 -41.69 -15.25
C GLU A 560 -24.68 -42.43 -14.06
N LYS A 561 -23.41 -42.17 -13.74
CA LYS A 561 -22.74 -42.74 -12.57
C LYS A 561 -23.35 -42.26 -11.25
N ILE A 562 -23.63 -40.95 -11.16
CA ILE A 562 -24.25 -40.32 -9.99
C ILE A 562 -25.63 -40.91 -9.76
N ASP A 563 -26.49 -40.96 -10.81
CA ASP A 563 -27.87 -41.45 -10.70
C ASP A 563 -27.93 -42.93 -10.36
N ASN A 564 -27.05 -43.74 -10.96
CA ASN A 564 -26.94 -45.15 -10.60
C ASN A 564 -26.55 -45.36 -9.13
N MET A 565 -25.60 -44.57 -8.61
CA MET A 565 -25.21 -44.66 -7.22
C MET A 565 -26.36 -44.22 -6.29
N ILE A 566 -27.06 -43.14 -6.61
CA ILE A 566 -28.22 -42.68 -5.84
C ILE A 566 -29.31 -43.76 -5.80
N ASN A 567 -29.57 -44.45 -6.92
CA ASN A 567 -30.54 -45.57 -6.98
C ASN A 567 -30.13 -46.76 -6.11
N ILE A 568 -28.83 -47.00 -5.96
CA ILE A 568 -28.30 -48.02 -5.05
C ILE A 568 -28.48 -47.55 -3.58
N LEU A 569 -28.14 -46.30 -3.26
CA LEU A 569 -28.26 -45.74 -1.93
C LEU A 569 -29.70 -45.69 -1.44
N LYS A 570 -30.66 -45.41 -2.31
CA LYS A 570 -32.09 -45.41 -1.98
C LYS A 570 -32.64 -46.79 -1.59
N LYS A 571 -31.98 -47.89 -1.98
CA LYS A 571 -32.38 -49.26 -1.60
C LYS A 571 -31.81 -49.68 -0.24
N ASP A 572 -30.87 -48.98 0.28
CA ASP A 572 -30.22 -49.25 1.57
C ASP A 572 -30.99 -48.57 2.71
N LYS A 573 -31.60 -49.36 3.60
CA LYS A 573 -32.42 -48.84 4.69
C LYS A 573 -31.66 -48.03 5.76
N ASP A 574 -30.33 -48.20 5.82
CA ASP A 574 -29.46 -47.50 6.75
C ASP A 574 -29.00 -46.14 6.23
N VAL A 575 -29.33 -45.80 4.98
CA VAL A 575 -28.96 -44.55 4.33
C VAL A 575 -30.09 -43.53 4.46
N THR A 576 -29.72 -42.34 4.96
CA THR A 576 -30.64 -41.22 5.11
C THR A 576 -30.04 -39.95 4.53
N ASN A 577 -30.85 -38.91 4.38
CA ASN A 577 -30.39 -37.56 4.01
C ASN A 577 -29.61 -37.52 2.68
N ILE A 578 -30.04 -38.23 1.67
CA ILE A 578 -29.38 -38.24 0.35
C ILE A 578 -29.47 -36.85 -0.30
N ARG A 579 -28.32 -36.32 -0.71
CA ARG A 579 -28.17 -35.03 -1.38
C ARG A 579 -27.40 -35.22 -2.69
N LYS A 580 -27.90 -34.66 -3.76
CA LYS A 580 -27.22 -34.60 -5.07
C LYS A 580 -26.84 -33.18 -5.37
N ASN A 581 -25.56 -32.92 -5.64
CA ASN A 581 -25.04 -31.61 -6.06
C ASN A 581 -25.52 -30.43 -5.16
N GLN A 582 -25.55 -30.64 -3.86
CA GLN A 582 -25.85 -29.63 -2.84
C GLN A 582 -24.57 -29.15 -2.15
N LYS A 583 -24.59 -27.95 -1.56
CA LYS A 583 -23.50 -27.49 -0.73
C LYS A 583 -23.12 -28.54 0.31
N GLN A 584 -21.81 -28.67 0.57
CA GLN A 584 -21.32 -29.64 1.55
C GLN A 584 -21.87 -29.32 2.94
N VAL A 585 -22.38 -30.37 3.59
CA VAL A 585 -22.90 -30.28 4.97
C VAL A 585 -22.18 -31.27 5.88
N ASP A 586 -22.34 -31.09 7.19
CA ASP A 586 -21.98 -32.07 8.22
C ASP A 586 -23.12 -33.08 8.46
N VAL A 587 -22.91 -33.99 9.39
CA VAL A 587 -23.89 -34.99 9.80
C VAL A 587 -25.20 -34.40 10.35
N ASP A 588 -25.13 -33.16 10.92
CA ASP A 588 -26.27 -32.43 11.46
C ASP A 588 -27.01 -31.60 10.40
N GLY A 589 -26.50 -31.59 9.16
CA GLY A 589 -27.04 -30.86 8.02
C GLY A 589 -26.66 -29.40 7.95
N ASN A 590 -25.69 -28.95 8.75
CA ASN A 590 -25.16 -27.59 8.71
C ASN A 590 -24.19 -27.43 7.52
N ILE A 591 -24.21 -26.31 6.84
CA ILE A 591 -23.28 -26.03 5.72
C ILE A 591 -21.87 -25.90 6.28
N VAL A 592 -20.93 -26.72 5.77
CA VAL A 592 -19.51 -26.71 6.14
C VAL A 592 -18.60 -26.23 5.02
N GLY A 593 -19.14 -25.98 3.82
CA GLY A 593 -18.37 -25.45 2.70
C GLY A 593 -19.23 -25.02 1.52
N ASN A 594 -18.63 -24.26 0.61
CA ASN A 594 -19.30 -23.80 -0.61
C ASN A 594 -19.20 -24.79 -1.79
N ASN A 595 -18.32 -25.78 -1.68
CA ASN A 595 -18.24 -26.86 -2.67
C ASN A 595 -19.53 -27.69 -2.65
N ARG A 596 -19.77 -28.40 -3.71
CA ARG A 596 -20.99 -29.23 -3.92
C ARG A 596 -20.55 -30.62 -4.32
N PRO A 597 -20.34 -31.54 -3.34
CA PRO A 597 -20.10 -32.94 -3.65
C PRO A 597 -21.19 -33.51 -4.55
N ASP A 598 -20.82 -34.38 -5.47
CA ASP A 598 -21.77 -35.02 -6.39
C ASP A 598 -22.89 -35.72 -5.65
N ILE A 599 -22.54 -36.45 -4.58
CA ILE A 599 -23.49 -37.11 -3.69
C ILE A 599 -23.05 -36.95 -2.24
N GLN A 600 -23.99 -36.66 -1.36
CA GLN A 600 -23.80 -36.69 0.09
C GLN A 600 -24.93 -37.53 0.71
N PHE A 601 -24.64 -38.23 1.80
CA PHE A 601 -25.66 -39.02 2.54
C PHE A 601 -25.14 -39.36 3.93
N ASP A 602 -26.05 -39.70 4.82
CA ASP A 602 -25.74 -40.17 6.17
C ASP A 602 -25.98 -41.65 6.29
N LYS A 603 -25.06 -42.38 6.90
CA LYS A 603 -25.18 -43.80 7.20
C LYS A 603 -24.55 -44.12 8.55
N GLN A 604 -25.34 -44.70 9.47
CA GLN A 604 -24.91 -45.12 10.80
C GLN A 604 -24.23 -43.96 11.57
N GLY A 605 -24.88 -42.79 11.56
CA GLY A 605 -24.38 -41.58 12.28
C GLY A 605 -23.14 -40.94 11.69
N LYS A 606 -22.71 -41.31 10.48
CA LYS A 606 -21.57 -40.69 9.77
C LYS A 606 -22.00 -40.10 8.45
N HIS A 607 -21.59 -38.86 8.23
CA HIS A 607 -21.75 -38.19 6.94
C HIS A 607 -20.77 -38.75 5.90
N THR A 608 -21.22 -38.93 4.66
CA THR A 608 -20.40 -39.48 3.56
C THR A 608 -20.54 -38.60 2.34
N ASN A 609 -19.40 -38.22 1.74
CA ASN A 609 -19.34 -37.52 0.46
C ASN A 609 -18.80 -38.43 -0.63
N ILE A 610 -19.37 -38.36 -1.83
CA ILE A 610 -18.87 -39.04 -3.03
C ILE A 610 -18.63 -38.01 -4.13
N GLU A 611 -17.48 -38.11 -4.76
CA GLU A 611 -17.07 -37.31 -5.91
C GLU A 611 -16.66 -38.21 -7.07
N TYR A 612 -17.12 -37.85 -8.25
CA TYR A 612 -16.75 -38.48 -9.52
C TYR A 612 -16.02 -37.45 -10.39
N ASP A 613 -14.87 -37.80 -10.94
CA ASP A 613 -14.10 -36.90 -11.77
C ASP A 613 -13.45 -37.62 -12.96
N THR A 614 -13.29 -36.89 -14.06
CA THR A 614 -12.65 -37.41 -15.29
C THR A 614 -11.14 -37.19 -15.26
N ARG A 615 -10.64 -36.21 -14.52
CA ARG A 615 -9.21 -35.84 -14.42
C ARG A 615 -8.65 -36.13 -13.03
N SER A 616 -7.45 -36.73 -12.96
CA SER A 616 -6.80 -37.04 -11.69
C SER A 616 -6.41 -35.79 -10.90
N SER A 617 -6.10 -34.69 -11.58
CA SER A 617 -5.80 -33.39 -10.93
C SER A 617 -7.02 -32.81 -10.23
N SER A 618 -8.17 -32.78 -10.90
CA SER A 618 -9.42 -32.30 -10.30
C SER A 618 -9.85 -33.17 -9.12
N LEU A 619 -9.70 -34.49 -9.24
CA LEU A 619 -10.01 -35.40 -8.15
C LEU A 619 -9.17 -35.16 -6.90
N ARG A 620 -7.90 -34.85 -7.07
CA ARG A 620 -6.99 -34.50 -5.96
C ARG A 620 -7.41 -33.18 -5.31
N HIS A 621 -7.79 -32.19 -6.11
CA HIS A 621 -8.27 -30.89 -5.62
C HIS A 621 -9.57 -31.04 -4.83
N HIS A 622 -10.57 -31.73 -5.36
CA HIS A 622 -11.85 -32.01 -4.67
C HIS A 622 -11.63 -32.81 -3.38
N LYS A 623 -10.73 -33.79 -3.38
CA LYS A 623 -10.35 -34.53 -2.18
C LYS A 623 -9.89 -33.61 -1.05
N ASN A 624 -8.99 -32.69 -1.35
CA ASN A 624 -8.43 -31.76 -0.35
C ASN A 624 -9.52 -30.84 0.23
N ILE A 625 -10.39 -30.29 -0.63
CA ILE A 625 -11.47 -29.39 -0.21
C ILE A 625 -12.50 -30.12 0.66
N VAL A 626 -13.01 -31.25 0.18
CA VAL A 626 -14.07 -32.02 0.87
C VAL A 626 -13.59 -32.47 2.23
N GLN A 627 -12.34 -32.93 2.33
CA GLN A 627 -11.75 -33.42 3.57
C GLN A 627 -11.40 -32.29 4.55
N LYS A 628 -11.01 -31.10 4.04
CA LYS A 628 -10.75 -29.92 4.87
C LYS A 628 -12.05 -29.37 5.48
N ASN A 629 -13.15 -29.36 4.71
CA ASN A 629 -14.42 -28.79 5.15
C ASN A 629 -15.12 -29.64 6.23
N ASP A 630 -15.03 -30.97 6.13
CA ASP A 630 -15.53 -31.88 7.16
C ASP A 630 -14.53 -33.03 7.38
N PRO A 631 -13.58 -32.85 8.30
CA PRO A 631 -12.57 -33.87 8.63
C PRO A 631 -13.17 -35.18 9.18
N ASN A 632 -14.38 -35.13 9.73
CA ASN A 632 -15.06 -36.26 10.36
C ASN A 632 -15.91 -37.09 9.37
N SER A 633 -16.11 -36.60 8.14
CA SER A 633 -16.86 -37.29 7.12
C SER A 633 -16.08 -38.44 6.50
N ARG A 634 -16.85 -39.41 5.96
CA ARG A 634 -16.30 -40.44 5.07
C ARG A 634 -16.31 -39.91 3.65
N ASN A 635 -15.17 -39.99 2.95
CA ASN A 635 -15.05 -39.43 1.62
C ASN A 635 -14.62 -40.52 0.62
N LYS A 636 -15.35 -40.63 -0.50
CA LYS A 636 -15.06 -41.56 -1.58
C LYS A 636 -14.88 -40.81 -2.90
N PHE A 637 -13.80 -41.09 -3.60
CA PHE A 637 -13.42 -40.41 -4.81
C PHE A 637 -13.24 -41.42 -5.94
N TYR A 638 -13.94 -41.24 -7.05
CA TYR A 638 -13.94 -42.15 -8.17
C TYR A 638 -13.52 -41.47 -9.46
N LYS A 639 -12.54 -42.03 -10.14
CA LYS A 639 -12.16 -41.60 -11.47
C LYS A 639 -13.08 -42.24 -12.52
N ILE A 640 -13.71 -41.42 -13.34
CA ILE A 640 -14.51 -41.90 -14.48
C ILE A 640 -13.56 -42.13 -15.66
N LYS A 641 -13.56 -43.34 -16.23
CA LYS A 641 -12.78 -43.67 -17.44
C LYS A 641 -13.56 -43.31 -18.69
#